data_b1d93b8c68d9ba4ae3686aaa9356f0db
#
_entry.id   b1d93b8c68d9ba4ae3686aaa9356f0db
#
_cell.length_a   1.000
_cell.length_b   1.000
_cell.length_c   1.000
_cell.angle_alpha   90.00
_cell.angle_beta   90.00
_cell.angle_gamma   90.00
#
_symmetry.space_group_name_H-M   'P 1'
#
loop_
_entity.id
_entity.type
_entity.pdbx_description
1 polymer ?
#
loop_
_entity_poly.entity_id
_entity_poly.type
_entity_poly.pdbx_seq_one_letter_code
_entity_poly.pdbx_strand_id
1 'polypeptide(L)'
;MEMLCPKMDMTIHVANAIERAAANAYLFDDDVLGYLDSPFELNVKYRGRGGKEIRFNWSQGFLVITSSCLRLDEWFTLDSLNKNCKRNPARYQRDGSVFRCPPIEEAAKRLGIVYRIRIAEEIDAITARNRDFLRSYLVDGEEVPSSFVRKVEDYFDKVSFTTLEELQEALPEYKADDFHVAIARGKLTSDLSSAFVCDKNRFMVFRSVESRDLYCEAYQWERRLSTIDLENSPPDFRVGTKFVLCSNVFTVAVRGDLEALLNSEDGGQPIVMQVANLSNFWRDNKVTILSIPSNKNDALCLNSKWRYASDDAVKNAVRKLELLSRWENGDESVEVREAYTDRSYRSIRAARDSALRAGEDVLAAIVPNWSARGNHRSRLSEEVEKEIEKAFKDDYASLRGPRKWFVFGKLSKTLEKIGEKISKMTFLRRVAKEIDVETIRKRAGDKAAYQASRFVWVIRHDTPVHGDYPMQYVHIDHTELDIEVVSKKTGESLGRPVLTLIICAFSRRILGFYLSLRKPRYLSCMAALMNMIRVFGRAPEYVVFDGGAEFGASDFKWMLRFLGSGEKPRKTSACRDGDVIERVFCMSQKAFIENLFGNTKLRKNPRGLTKEVDPTGLARHTLEELWDGLERFFFDVYDKRRHGTLLMSPRQKFENGLDRSGRRRGRLRNLKDCIPFAFPTVRGATRKLDCQRGIRTDHSQFRNPRLESPVYQGMSVQVKRHPIDPNVIYAFVKGEWYPMLRVKTDADISSTEPISLAEFEENAILHSRVLESQHEANMAVSGIVESMDQKWTERVAVNQCEKKDPESDEETEDKQHSNDGAESKSFGGPGEGPSLADQMRLLKSGGYHAKRYE
;
A
#
# COMPACT_ATOMS: atom_id res chain seq x y z
N MET A 1 12.72 -5.45 7.77
CA MET A 1 12.86 -6.21 6.50
C MET A 1 14.25 -6.80 6.47
N GLU A 2 14.37 -8.04 6.05
CA GLU A 2 15.67 -8.70 5.89
C GLU A 2 16.18 -8.50 4.46
N MET A 3 17.48 -8.22 4.33
CA MET A 3 18.16 -8.02 3.05
C MET A 3 19.46 -8.80 3.05
N LEU A 4 19.75 -9.54 1.97
CA LEU A 4 21.06 -10.17 1.79
C LEU A 4 22.12 -9.07 1.55
N CYS A 5 23.24 -9.14 2.24
CA CYS A 5 24.43 -8.32 1.98
C CYS A 5 25.44 -9.15 1.16
N PRO A 6 25.51 -8.96 -0.17
CA PRO A 6 26.40 -9.76 -1.02
C PRO A 6 27.88 -9.58 -0.68
N LYS A 7 28.29 -8.45 -0.13
CA LYS A 7 29.68 -8.18 0.26
C LYS A 7 30.16 -9.05 1.42
N MET A 8 29.23 -9.54 2.25
CA MET A 8 29.54 -10.32 3.45
C MET A 8 28.86 -11.70 3.46
N ASP A 9 28.08 -12.03 2.44
CA ASP A 9 27.28 -13.26 2.33
C ASP A 9 26.43 -13.52 3.58
N MET A 10 25.78 -12.46 4.08
CA MET A 10 24.94 -12.52 5.26
C MET A 10 23.69 -11.66 5.13
N THR A 11 22.70 -11.99 5.94
CA THR A 11 21.44 -11.23 5.98
C THR A 11 21.54 -10.10 7.03
N ILE A 12 21.17 -8.89 6.63
CA ILE A 12 21.03 -7.73 7.49
C ILE A 12 19.55 -7.36 7.68
N HIS A 13 19.23 -6.72 8.78
CA HIS A 13 17.90 -6.22 9.08
C HIS A 13 17.85 -4.70 8.86
N VAL A 14 16.90 -4.24 8.06
CA VAL A 14 16.62 -2.81 7.85
C VAL A 14 15.22 -2.48 8.33
N ALA A 15 15.11 -1.48 9.22
CA ALA A 15 13.86 -1.14 9.88
C ALA A 15 12.97 -0.21 9.03
N ASN A 16 13.57 0.60 8.15
CA ASN A 16 12.87 1.62 7.38
C ASN A 16 13.49 1.87 6.00
N ALA A 17 12.84 2.72 5.20
CA ALA A 17 13.28 3.04 3.84
C ALA A 17 14.64 3.77 3.80
N ILE A 18 14.97 4.56 4.82
CA ILE A 18 16.25 5.30 4.91
C ILE A 18 17.38 4.30 5.09
N GLU A 19 17.24 3.35 6.01
CA GLU A 19 18.25 2.30 6.23
C GLU A 19 18.40 1.41 4.99
N ARG A 20 17.31 1.14 4.27
CA ARG A 20 17.36 0.41 2.99
C ARG A 20 18.16 1.18 1.95
N ALA A 21 17.93 2.49 1.81
CA ALA A 21 18.67 3.32 0.88
C ALA A 21 20.16 3.41 1.27
N ALA A 22 20.45 3.49 2.58
CA ALA A 22 21.82 3.46 3.11
C ALA A 22 22.51 2.12 2.81
N ALA A 23 21.86 0.99 3.08
CA ALA A 23 22.39 -0.34 2.78
C ALA A 23 22.70 -0.52 1.28
N ASN A 24 21.80 -0.02 0.41
CA ASN A 24 22.05 0.01 -1.02
C ASN A 24 23.20 0.96 -1.39
N ALA A 25 23.35 2.10 -0.72
CA ALA A 25 24.48 3.00 -0.96
C ALA A 25 25.81 2.32 -0.62
N TYR A 26 25.91 1.62 0.50
CA TYR A 26 27.09 0.85 0.88
C TYR A 26 27.39 -0.32 -0.08
N LEU A 27 26.35 -0.95 -0.62
CA LEU A 27 26.52 -2.04 -1.58
C LEU A 27 27.21 -1.55 -2.87
N PHE A 28 26.86 -0.36 -3.36
CA PHE A 28 27.38 0.23 -4.59
C PHE A 28 28.61 1.12 -4.37
N ASP A 29 29.13 1.21 -3.15
CA ASP A 29 30.33 1.96 -2.80
C ASP A 29 31.54 1.01 -2.76
N ASP A 30 32.50 1.19 -3.67
CA ASP A 30 33.67 0.33 -3.80
C ASP A 30 34.63 0.45 -2.59
N ASP A 31 34.65 1.59 -1.86
CA ASP A 31 35.44 1.75 -0.64
C ASP A 31 34.85 0.93 0.54
N VAL A 32 33.58 0.57 0.49
CA VAL A 32 32.93 -0.22 1.53
C VAL A 32 33.16 -1.70 1.27
N LEU A 33 33.92 -2.33 2.15
CA LEU A 33 34.22 -3.77 2.10
C LEU A 33 33.08 -4.62 2.71
N GLY A 34 32.38 -4.08 3.70
CA GLY A 34 31.27 -4.74 4.35
C GLY A 34 30.46 -3.79 5.25
N TYR A 35 29.26 -4.21 5.63
CA TYR A 35 28.41 -3.44 6.54
C TYR A 35 27.44 -4.35 7.30
N LEU A 36 27.20 -4.03 8.58
CA LEU A 36 26.37 -4.78 9.52
C LEU A 36 25.36 -3.84 10.16
N ASP A 37 24.12 -4.32 10.33
CA ASP A 37 23.11 -3.60 11.10
C ASP A 37 23.26 -3.90 12.59
N SER A 38 23.06 -2.90 13.43
CA SER A 38 23.02 -3.02 14.91
C SER A 38 24.06 -4.00 15.48
N PRO A 39 25.37 -3.83 15.18
CA PRO A 39 26.39 -4.87 15.38
C PRO A 39 26.68 -5.19 16.86
N PHE A 40 26.48 -4.22 17.75
CA PHE A 40 26.73 -4.32 19.19
C PHE A 40 26.08 -3.17 19.96
N GLU A 41 26.01 -3.32 21.29
CA GLU A 41 25.54 -2.28 22.19
C GLU A 41 26.69 -1.41 22.71
N LEU A 42 26.57 -0.10 22.56
CA LEU A 42 27.48 0.87 23.18
C LEU A 42 26.88 1.38 24.49
N ASN A 43 27.63 1.29 25.58
CA ASN A 43 27.26 1.91 26.83
C ASN A 43 27.64 3.39 26.83
N VAL A 44 26.65 4.25 26.65
CA VAL A 44 26.83 5.69 26.51
C VAL A 44 26.47 6.41 27.81
N LYS A 45 27.34 7.32 28.26
CA LYS A 45 27.15 8.15 29.46
C LYS A 45 27.33 9.62 29.09
N TYR A 46 26.41 10.47 29.53
CA TYR A 46 26.54 11.91 29.37
C TYR A 46 25.79 12.68 30.45
N ARG A 47 26.10 13.96 30.61
CA ARG A 47 25.40 14.84 31.54
C ARG A 47 24.26 15.55 30.82
N GLY A 48 23.04 15.32 31.28
CA GLY A 48 21.86 15.99 30.77
C GLY A 48 21.66 17.40 31.30
N ARG A 49 20.52 18.03 30.90
CA ARG A 49 20.10 19.33 31.48
C ARG A 49 19.96 19.18 33.00
N GLY A 50 20.61 20.05 33.76
CA GLY A 50 20.61 20.00 35.22
C GLY A 50 21.71 19.13 35.84
N GLY A 51 22.75 18.71 35.08
CA GLY A 51 23.94 18.02 35.56
C GLY A 51 23.77 16.55 35.91
N LYS A 52 22.56 15.99 35.78
CA LYS A 52 22.31 14.57 36.08
C LYS A 52 22.99 13.68 35.03
N GLU A 53 23.71 12.64 35.51
CA GLU A 53 24.30 11.64 34.62
C GLU A 53 23.20 10.75 34.04
N ILE A 54 23.17 10.64 32.70
CA ILE A 54 22.27 9.77 31.94
C ILE A 54 23.12 8.64 31.35
N ARG A 55 22.64 7.39 31.54
CA ARG A 55 23.27 6.20 30.98
C ARG A 55 22.25 5.49 30.09
N PHE A 56 22.65 5.04 28.92
CA PHE A 56 21.82 4.23 28.05
C PHE A 56 22.66 3.32 27.15
N ASN A 57 22.10 2.20 26.76
CA ASN A 57 22.70 1.33 25.75
C ASN A 57 22.23 1.79 24.38
N TRP A 58 23.18 2.00 23.48
CA TRP A 58 22.91 2.39 22.10
C TRP A 58 23.29 1.24 21.19
N SER A 59 22.40 0.85 20.27
CA SER A 59 22.56 -0.29 19.36
C SER A 59 22.05 -0.01 17.95
N GLN A 60 21.91 1.25 17.56
CA GLN A 60 21.30 1.64 16.27
C GLN A 60 22.36 1.94 15.20
N GLY A 61 21.96 1.87 13.92
CA GLY A 61 22.80 2.23 12.78
C GLY A 61 23.61 1.07 12.19
N PHE A 62 24.52 1.42 11.27
CA PHE A 62 25.34 0.46 10.55
C PHE A 62 26.80 0.57 10.99
N LEU A 63 27.43 -0.57 11.26
CA LEU A 63 28.88 -0.67 11.26
C LEU A 63 29.33 -0.86 9.81
N VAL A 64 30.07 0.10 9.29
CA VAL A 64 30.59 0.11 7.93
C VAL A 64 32.09 -0.13 7.97
N ILE A 65 32.52 -1.15 7.26
CA ILE A 65 33.92 -1.56 7.14
C ILE A 65 34.44 -0.97 5.82
N THR A 66 35.37 -0.03 5.90
CA THR A 66 35.99 0.55 4.71
C THR A 66 37.45 0.11 4.60
N SER A 67 38.09 0.39 3.48
CA SER A 67 39.50 0.14 3.27
C SER A 67 40.43 0.86 4.31
N SER A 68 39.96 1.97 4.89
CA SER A 68 40.73 2.83 5.74
C SER A 68 40.35 2.81 7.23
N CYS A 69 39.08 2.55 7.56
CA CYS A 69 38.61 2.62 8.94
C CYS A 69 37.31 1.83 9.19
N LEU A 70 37.03 1.60 10.48
CA LEU A 70 35.70 1.17 10.94
C LEU A 70 34.85 2.39 11.26
N ARG A 71 33.65 2.41 10.73
CA ARG A 71 32.76 3.55 10.83
C ARG A 71 31.37 3.10 11.32
N LEU A 72 30.77 3.89 12.20
CA LEU A 72 29.43 3.65 12.72
C LEU A 72 28.53 4.77 12.21
N ASP A 73 27.69 4.47 11.24
CA ASP A 73 26.82 5.44 10.55
C ASP A 73 25.39 5.32 11.08
N GLU A 74 24.83 6.40 11.63
CA GLU A 74 23.42 6.49 12.06
C GLU A 74 22.67 7.47 11.16
N TRP A 75 21.54 7.02 10.58
CA TRP A 75 20.80 7.74 9.56
C TRP A 75 19.53 8.40 10.09
N PHE A 76 19.36 9.68 9.77
CA PHE A 76 18.21 10.48 10.17
C PHE A 76 17.67 11.31 9.01
N THR A 77 16.41 11.77 9.11
CA THR A 77 15.94 12.88 8.30
C THR A 77 16.39 14.21 8.91
N LEU A 78 16.61 15.24 8.10
CA LEU A 78 16.98 16.58 8.55
C LEU A 78 15.96 17.14 9.57
N ASP A 79 14.68 16.93 9.34
CA ASP A 79 13.62 17.36 10.25
C ASP A 79 13.69 16.66 11.62
N SER A 80 13.97 15.37 11.62
CA SER A 80 14.18 14.57 12.84
C SER A 80 15.39 15.08 13.64
N LEU A 81 16.51 15.35 12.98
CA LEU A 81 17.72 15.89 13.63
C LEU A 81 17.49 17.29 14.23
N ASN A 82 16.83 18.17 13.48
CA ASN A 82 16.49 19.50 13.98
C ASN A 82 15.57 19.44 15.22
N LYS A 83 14.63 18.51 15.26
CA LYS A 83 13.78 18.24 16.43
C LYS A 83 14.61 17.69 17.60
N ASN A 84 15.52 16.75 17.34
CA ASN A 84 16.39 16.15 18.35
C ASN A 84 17.35 17.17 18.96
N CYS A 85 17.97 18.05 18.17
CA CYS A 85 18.83 19.14 18.65
C CYS A 85 18.07 20.11 19.58
N LYS A 86 16.81 20.44 19.24
CA LYS A 86 15.94 21.27 20.09
C LYS A 86 15.55 20.57 21.39
N ARG A 87 15.21 19.28 21.30
CA ARG A 87 14.69 18.48 22.42
C ARG A 87 15.78 18.06 23.39
N ASN A 88 16.97 17.70 22.88
CA ASN A 88 18.09 17.20 23.67
C ASN A 88 19.44 17.73 23.19
N PRO A 89 19.73 19.03 23.38
CA PRO A 89 20.98 19.68 22.93
C PRO A 89 22.22 19.17 23.66
N ALA A 90 22.10 18.52 24.81
CA ALA A 90 23.20 17.85 25.49
C ALA A 90 23.68 16.60 24.75
N ARG A 91 22.80 15.97 23.94
CA ARG A 91 23.10 14.78 23.17
C ARG A 91 23.38 15.10 21.70
N TYR A 92 22.53 15.91 21.07
CA TYR A 92 22.64 16.26 19.65
C TYR A 92 23.01 17.72 19.48
N GLN A 93 24.07 17.96 18.73
CA GLN A 93 24.59 19.28 18.46
C GLN A 93 24.67 19.54 16.96
N ARG A 94 24.52 20.79 16.57
CA ARG A 94 24.68 21.21 15.19
C ARG A 94 25.84 22.18 15.10
N ASP A 95 26.84 21.85 14.29
CA ASP A 95 28.01 22.67 14.01
C ASP A 95 27.99 23.02 12.50
N GLY A 96 27.46 24.20 12.19
CA GLY A 96 27.23 24.65 10.83
C GLY A 96 26.23 23.71 10.08
N SER A 97 26.70 23.00 9.07
CA SER A 97 25.97 22.00 8.31
C SER A 97 26.07 20.58 8.89
N VAL A 98 26.99 20.35 9.85
CA VAL A 98 27.28 19.03 10.40
C VAL A 98 26.50 18.80 11.69
N PHE A 99 25.89 17.63 11.81
CA PHE A 99 25.27 17.18 13.05
C PHE A 99 26.18 16.21 13.78
N ARG A 100 26.24 16.34 15.11
CA ARG A 100 27.14 15.58 15.98
C ARG A 100 26.39 15.01 17.17
N CYS A 101 26.86 13.88 17.68
CA CYS A 101 26.42 13.30 18.94
C CYS A 101 27.64 13.00 19.83
N PRO A 102 28.23 14.02 20.52
CA PRO A 102 29.45 13.85 21.27
C PRO A 102 29.47 12.65 22.22
N PRO A 103 28.37 12.31 22.94
CA PRO A 103 28.39 11.15 23.84
C PRO A 103 28.64 9.82 23.11
N ILE A 104 28.07 9.65 21.90
CA ILE A 104 28.24 8.40 21.11
C ILE A 104 29.59 8.43 20.42
N GLU A 105 30.01 9.60 19.90
CA GLU A 105 31.36 9.81 19.31
C GLU A 105 32.45 9.40 20.29
N GLU A 106 32.36 9.85 21.56
CA GLU A 106 33.34 9.50 22.59
C GLU A 106 33.33 8.00 22.94
N ALA A 107 32.13 7.39 23.02
CA ALA A 107 32.01 5.97 23.29
C ALA A 107 32.56 5.11 22.15
N ALA A 108 32.28 5.46 20.90
CA ALA A 108 32.78 4.77 19.71
C ALA A 108 34.30 4.94 19.55
N LYS A 109 34.81 6.14 19.82
CA LYS A 109 36.26 6.43 19.78
C LYS A 109 37.09 5.57 20.73
N ARG A 110 36.53 5.18 21.89
CA ARG A 110 37.20 4.26 22.83
C ARG A 110 37.42 2.85 22.23
N LEU A 111 36.60 2.48 21.23
CA LEU A 111 36.74 1.25 20.49
C LEU A 111 37.52 1.38 19.17
N GLY A 112 38.08 2.58 18.90
CA GLY A 112 38.75 2.85 17.63
C GLY A 112 37.81 3.03 16.44
N ILE A 113 36.50 3.28 16.68
CA ILE A 113 35.46 3.38 15.64
C ILE A 113 35.08 4.84 15.45
N VAL A 114 34.92 5.27 14.20
CA VAL A 114 34.49 6.64 13.85
C VAL A 114 32.95 6.64 13.77
N TYR A 115 32.30 7.42 14.65
CA TYR A 115 30.85 7.62 14.60
C TYR A 115 30.49 8.79 13.69
N ARG A 116 29.42 8.62 12.87
CA ARG A 116 28.90 9.68 12.00
C ARG A 116 27.38 9.70 12.02
N ILE A 117 26.81 10.89 12.09
CA ILE A 117 25.41 11.13 11.77
C ILE A 117 25.34 11.41 10.27
N ARG A 118 24.48 10.66 9.58
CA ARG A 118 24.20 10.80 8.16
C ARG A 118 22.76 11.29 7.97
N ILE A 119 22.55 12.05 6.93
CA ILE A 119 21.26 12.65 6.61
C ILE A 119 20.67 11.92 5.41
N ALA A 120 19.39 11.54 5.51
CA ALA A 120 18.71 10.80 4.44
C ALA A 120 18.72 11.55 3.10
N GLU A 121 18.69 12.87 3.18
CA GLU A 121 18.75 13.79 2.04
C GLU A 121 20.11 13.83 1.32
N GLU A 122 21.14 13.20 1.87
CA GLU A 122 22.43 12.98 1.18
C GLU A 122 22.29 11.96 0.04
N ILE A 123 21.29 11.10 0.10
CA ILE A 123 21.00 10.13 -0.96
C ILE A 123 19.89 10.69 -1.83
N ASP A 124 20.24 11.04 -3.07
CA ASP A 124 19.24 11.44 -4.06
C ASP A 124 18.18 10.35 -4.27
N ALA A 125 16.90 10.75 -4.39
CA ALA A 125 15.79 9.83 -4.45
C ALA A 125 15.83 8.94 -5.71
N ILE A 126 16.28 9.48 -6.85
CA ILE A 126 16.41 8.74 -8.11
C ILE A 126 17.54 7.73 -7.99
N THR A 127 18.67 8.15 -7.45
CA THR A 127 19.83 7.27 -7.17
C THR A 127 19.46 6.15 -6.22
N ALA A 128 18.74 6.44 -5.12
CA ALA A 128 18.27 5.42 -4.18
C ALA A 128 17.38 4.38 -4.89
N ARG A 129 16.47 4.84 -5.73
CA ARG A 129 15.56 4.01 -6.51
C ARG A 129 16.28 3.16 -7.55
N ASN A 130 17.26 3.72 -8.25
CA ASN A 130 18.08 3.00 -9.22
C ASN A 130 18.93 1.92 -8.54
N ARG A 131 19.58 2.23 -7.42
CA ARG A 131 20.36 1.27 -6.63
C ARG A 131 19.47 0.14 -6.11
N ASP A 132 18.28 0.45 -5.65
CA ASP A 132 17.32 -0.54 -5.18
C ASP A 132 16.88 -1.48 -6.33
N PHE A 133 16.64 -0.94 -7.50
CA PHE A 133 16.34 -1.70 -8.70
C PHE A 133 17.52 -2.60 -9.12
N LEU A 134 18.72 -2.05 -9.20
CA LEU A 134 19.90 -2.75 -9.70
C LEU A 134 20.47 -3.79 -8.71
N ARG A 135 20.13 -3.66 -7.43
CA ARG A 135 20.61 -4.55 -6.36
C ARG A 135 20.39 -6.03 -6.67
N SER A 136 19.24 -6.40 -7.23
CA SER A 136 18.91 -7.79 -7.55
C SER A 136 19.92 -8.44 -8.49
N TYR A 137 20.48 -7.66 -9.42
CA TYR A 137 21.49 -8.13 -10.37
C TYR A 137 22.87 -8.34 -9.75
N LEU A 138 23.14 -7.75 -8.59
CA LEU A 138 24.36 -8.01 -7.81
C LEU A 138 24.22 -9.26 -6.94
N VAL A 139 23.01 -9.50 -6.41
CA VAL A 139 22.70 -10.63 -5.52
C VAL A 139 22.70 -11.95 -6.29
N ASP A 140 22.15 -11.96 -7.51
CA ASP A 140 21.97 -13.19 -8.31
C ASP A 140 23.26 -13.78 -8.90
N GLY A 141 24.42 -13.14 -8.68
CA GLY A 141 25.73 -13.67 -9.11
C GLY A 141 25.98 -13.69 -10.62
N GLU A 142 25.10 -13.09 -11.42
CA GLU A 142 25.22 -13.09 -12.88
C GLU A 142 26.42 -12.28 -13.35
N GLU A 143 27.15 -12.83 -14.32
CA GLU A 143 28.29 -12.15 -14.96
C GLU A 143 27.88 -11.58 -16.31
N VAL A 144 28.56 -10.50 -16.69
CA VAL A 144 28.37 -9.87 -18.00
C VAL A 144 29.13 -10.68 -19.07
N PRO A 145 28.50 -11.13 -20.15
CA PRO A 145 29.18 -11.84 -21.20
C PRO A 145 30.30 -11.00 -21.81
N SER A 146 31.50 -11.58 -22.01
CA SER A 146 32.63 -10.85 -22.60
C SER A 146 32.34 -10.34 -24.01
N SER A 147 31.48 -11.02 -24.77
CA SER A 147 30.99 -10.55 -26.05
C SER A 147 30.16 -9.28 -25.97
N PHE A 148 29.37 -9.12 -24.91
CA PHE A 148 28.59 -7.90 -24.64
C PHE A 148 29.53 -6.72 -24.40
N VAL A 149 30.51 -6.89 -23.51
CA VAL A 149 31.45 -5.80 -23.16
C VAL A 149 32.16 -5.28 -24.40
N ARG A 150 32.71 -6.18 -25.25
CA ARG A 150 33.38 -5.79 -26.49
C ARG A 150 32.47 -4.99 -27.41
N LYS A 151 31.24 -5.43 -27.63
CA LYS A 151 30.30 -4.71 -28.50
C LYS A 151 29.88 -3.36 -27.97
N VAL A 152 29.77 -3.23 -26.65
CA VAL A 152 29.54 -1.94 -26.01
C VAL A 152 30.75 -1.01 -26.20
N GLU A 153 31.98 -1.54 -26.05
CA GLU A 153 33.21 -0.80 -26.33
C GLU A 153 33.27 -0.35 -27.81
N ASP A 154 33.03 -1.25 -28.77
CA ASP A 154 32.97 -0.96 -30.19
C ASP A 154 31.92 0.14 -30.54
N TYR A 155 30.80 0.16 -29.85
CA TYR A 155 29.79 1.20 -29.99
C TYR A 155 30.30 2.55 -29.48
N PHE A 156 30.91 2.57 -28.29
CA PHE A 156 31.43 3.77 -27.67
C PHE A 156 32.72 4.30 -28.28
N ASP A 157 33.38 3.54 -29.17
CA ASP A 157 34.45 4.10 -29.98
C ASP A 157 33.99 5.22 -30.93
N LYS A 158 32.67 5.23 -31.25
CA LYS A 158 32.08 6.23 -32.17
C LYS A 158 31.40 7.39 -31.45
N VAL A 159 30.94 7.19 -30.22
CA VAL A 159 30.19 8.17 -29.43
C VAL A 159 30.67 8.19 -27.99
N SER A 160 30.62 9.34 -27.34
CA SER A 160 31.05 9.45 -25.93
C SER A 160 29.94 9.16 -24.93
N PHE A 161 28.68 9.34 -25.30
CA PHE A 161 27.49 9.08 -24.52
C PHE A 161 26.27 8.84 -25.39
N THR A 162 25.27 8.16 -24.88
CA THR A 162 24.00 7.87 -25.55
C THR A 162 22.91 7.56 -24.53
N THR A 163 21.67 7.43 -24.98
CA THR A 163 20.58 6.90 -24.13
C THR A 163 20.64 5.38 -24.06
N LEU A 164 20.12 4.82 -23.00
CA LEU A 164 20.02 3.34 -22.86
C LEU A 164 19.14 2.74 -23.97
N GLU A 165 18.13 3.48 -24.47
CA GLU A 165 17.27 3.04 -25.57
C GLU A 165 18.05 2.90 -26.87
N GLU A 166 18.78 3.94 -27.27
CA GLU A 166 19.62 3.93 -28.49
C GLU A 166 20.69 2.82 -28.44
N LEU A 167 21.31 2.61 -27.27
CA LEU A 167 22.28 1.53 -27.12
C LEU A 167 21.63 0.14 -27.24
N GLN A 168 20.40 -0.02 -26.71
CA GLN A 168 19.64 -1.29 -26.83
C GLN A 168 19.18 -1.53 -28.27
N GLU A 169 18.79 -0.49 -28.99
CA GLU A 169 18.44 -0.58 -30.42
C GLU A 169 19.65 -0.93 -31.29
N ALA A 170 20.83 -0.42 -30.93
CA ALA A 170 22.07 -0.75 -31.61
C ALA A 170 22.56 -2.18 -31.35
N LEU A 171 22.17 -2.76 -30.26
CA LEU A 171 22.57 -4.11 -29.81
C LEU A 171 21.35 -5.01 -29.57
N PRO A 172 20.52 -5.31 -30.57
CA PRO A 172 19.23 -5.98 -30.42
C PRO A 172 19.34 -7.45 -30.00
N GLU A 173 20.48 -8.08 -30.13
CA GLU A 173 20.76 -9.45 -29.67
C GLU A 173 20.79 -9.60 -28.15
N TYR A 174 20.99 -8.49 -27.40
CA TYR A 174 21.00 -8.46 -25.94
C TYR A 174 19.68 -7.96 -25.37
N LYS A 175 19.33 -8.48 -24.20
CA LYS A 175 18.09 -8.15 -23.50
C LYS A 175 18.32 -7.08 -22.44
N ALA A 176 17.25 -6.44 -21.98
CA ALA A 176 17.32 -5.44 -20.91
C ALA A 176 18.12 -5.90 -19.68
N ASP A 177 18.01 -7.17 -19.32
CA ASP A 177 18.75 -7.74 -18.18
C ASP A 177 20.28 -7.68 -18.38
N ASP A 178 20.77 -7.86 -19.60
CA ASP A 178 22.23 -7.84 -19.88
C ASP A 178 22.80 -6.43 -19.65
N PHE A 179 22.05 -5.39 -20.05
CA PHE A 179 22.43 -4.01 -19.79
C PHE A 179 22.33 -3.65 -18.29
N HIS A 180 21.28 -4.12 -17.59
CA HIS A 180 21.14 -3.88 -16.16
C HIS A 180 22.24 -4.56 -15.34
N VAL A 181 22.63 -5.80 -15.68
CA VAL A 181 23.80 -6.48 -15.09
C VAL A 181 25.08 -5.67 -15.31
N ALA A 182 25.28 -5.18 -16.56
CA ALA A 182 26.47 -4.39 -16.90
C ALA A 182 26.53 -3.07 -16.10
N ILE A 183 25.40 -2.38 -15.95
CA ILE A 183 25.31 -1.17 -15.12
C ILE A 183 25.58 -1.52 -13.66
N ALA A 184 24.90 -2.53 -13.11
CA ALA A 184 25.06 -2.94 -11.72
C ALA A 184 26.51 -3.34 -11.37
N ARG A 185 27.20 -4.00 -12.30
CA ARG A 185 28.59 -4.43 -12.14
C ARG A 185 29.63 -3.36 -12.53
N GLY A 186 29.20 -2.16 -12.89
CA GLY A 186 30.11 -1.08 -13.31
C GLY A 186 30.83 -1.32 -14.65
N LYS A 187 30.35 -2.30 -15.46
CA LYS A 187 30.90 -2.55 -16.81
C LYS A 187 30.31 -1.62 -17.87
N LEU A 188 29.21 -0.96 -17.57
CA LEU A 188 28.61 0.11 -18.37
C LEU A 188 28.44 1.33 -17.47
N THR A 189 29.21 2.38 -17.76
CA THR A 189 29.17 3.63 -17.00
C THR A 189 27.83 4.33 -17.24
N SER A 190 27.19 4.79 -16.17
CA SER A 190 25.87 5.46 -16.22
C SER A 190 25.75 6.55 -15.17
N ASP A 191 24.77 7.44 -15.36
CA ASP A 191 24.36 8.41 -14.34
C ASP A 191 23.08 7.92 -13.65
N LEU A 192 23.23 7.45 -12.41
CA LEU A 192 22.12 6.96 -11.61
C LEU A 192 21.24 8.07 -11.02
N SER A 193 21.61 9.35 -11.17
CA SER A 193 20.92 10.48 -10.52
C SER A 193 19.95 11.20 -11.46
N SER A 194 20.11 11.09 -12.79
CA SER A 194 19.37 11.88 -13.76
C SER A 194 18.00 11.31 -14.10
N ALA A 195 17.88 9.99 -14.24
CA ALA A 195 16.64 9.33 -14.62
C ALA A 195 16.55 7.92 -14.02
N PHE A 196 15.33 7.36 -14.01
CA PHE A 196 15.14 5.97 -13.61
C PHE A 196 15.59 5.01 -14.73
N VAL A 197 16.33 3.96 -14.38
CA VAL A 197 16.94 3.04 -15.34
C VAL A 197 15.94 2.39 -16.32
N CYS A 198 14.67 2.19 -15.91
CA CYS A 198 13.62 1.70 -16.81
C CYS A 198 13.06 2.79 -17.74
N ASP A 199 13.41 4.05 -17.56
CA ASP A 199 13.08 5.16 -18.46
C ASP A 199 14.21 5.32 -19.48
N LYS A 200 14.30 4.34 -20.36
CA LYS A 200 15.44 4.09 -21.26
C LYS A 200 15.76 5.28 -22.16
N ASN A 201 14.76 6.03 -22.59
CA ASN A 201 14.91 7.20 -23.47
C ASN A 201 15.50 8.43 -22.75
N ARG A 202 15.59 8.38 -21.43
CA ARG A 202 16.15 9.47 -20.61
C ARG A 202 17.37 9.03 -19.81
N PHE A 203 17.54 7.72 -19.62
CA PHE A 203 18.65 7.18 -18.86
C PHE A 203 19.92 7.18 -19.70
N MET A 204 20.92 7.95 -19.26
CA MET A 204 22.18 8.15 -19.99
C MET A 204 23.24 7.13 -19.60
N VAL A 205 23.94 6.63 -20.61
CA VAL A 205 25.09 5.74 -20.50
C VAL A 205 26.28 6.35 -21.23
N PHE A 206 27.49 6.07 -20.77
CA PHE A 206 28.68 6.77 -21.12
C PHE A 206 29.83 5.81 -21.46
N ARG A 207 30.74 6.29 -22.32
CA ARG A 207 32.00 5.58 -22.65
C ARG A 207 32.88 5.36 -21.44
N SER A 208 33.00 6.38 -20.58
CA SER A 208 33.89 6.38 -19.42
C SER A 208 33.33 7.26 -18.29
N VAL A 209 33.95 7.16 -17.12
CA VAL A 209 33.63 8.00 -15.96
C VAL A 209 33.87 9.47 -16.27
N GLU A 210 34.97 9.78 -16.96
CA GLU A 210 35.32 11.15 -17.37
C GLU A 210 34.26 11.74 -18.32
N SER A 211 33.75 10.94 -19.29
CA SER A 211 32.68 11.36 -20.18
C SER A 211 31.39 11.65 -19.42
N ARG A 212 31.07 10.82 -18.42
CA ARG A 212 29.91 11.04 -17.52
C ARG A 212 30.07 12.33 -16.74
N ASP A 213 31.23 12.56 -16.12
CA ASP A 213 31.46 13.69 -15.24
C ASP A 213 31.41 15.01 -16.04
N LEU A 214 32.00 15.04 -17.23
CA LEU A 214 31.90 16.17 -18.16
C LEU A 214 30.47 16.45 -18.58
N TYR A 215 29.70 15.41 -18.91
CA TYR A 215 28.29 15.55 -19.24
C TYR A 215 27.49 16.10 -18.08
N CYS A 216 27.68 15.54 -16.88
CA CYS A 216 26.98 15.99 -15.68
C CYS A 216 27.30 17.43 -15.32
N GLU A 217 28.57 17.87 -15.49
CA GLU A 217 28.95 19.27 -15.30
C GLU A 217 28.29 20.18 -16.33
N ALA A 218 28.31 19.82 -17.60
CA ALA A 218 27.67 20.59 -18.67
C ALA A 218 26.16 20.68 -18.46
N TYR A 219 25.50 19.56 -18.09
CA TYR A 219 24.06 19.53 -17.80
C TYR A 219 23.69 20.34 -16.54
N GLN A 220 24.53 20.30 -15.50
CA GLN A 220 24.35 21.16 -14.33
C GLN A 220 24.56 22.63 -14.67
N TRP A 221 25.45 22.93 -15.60
CA TRP A 221 25.68 24.29 -16.11
C TRP A 221 24.46 24.79 -16.91
N GLU A 222 23.92 23.98 -17.82
CA GLU A 222 22.67 24.28 -18.51
C GLU A 222 21.50 24.45 -17.52
N ARG A 223 21.40 23.58 -16.54
CA ARG A 223 20.43 23.72 -15.45
C ARG A 223 20.60 24.99 -14.62
N ARG A 224 21.85 25.39 -14.34
CA ARG A 224 22.12 26.66 -13.63
C ARG A 224 21.85 27.88 -14.49
N LEU A 225 22.06 27.81 -15.80
CA LEU A 225 21.70 28.85 -16.75
C LEU A 225 20.19 28.87 -17.03
N SER A 226 19.53 27.72 -16.96
CA SER A 226 18.07 27.58 -17.05
C SER A 226 17.39 27.68 -15.69
N THR A 227 18.13 28.01 -14.62
CA THR A 227 17.61 28.21 -13.26
C THR A 227 16.92 29.56 -13.08
N ILE A 228 16.03 29.71 -13.83
CA ILE A 228 14.63 29.82 -13.43
C ILE A 228 14.20 28.38 -13.11
N ASP A 229 14.12 28.02 -11.83
CA ASP A 229 13.74 26.71 -11.33
C ASP A 229 12.43 26.23 -11.95
N LEU A 230 12.55 25.54 -13.05
CA LEU A 230 11.46 24.80 -13.64
C LEU A 230 11.90 23.34 -13.72
N GLU A 231 11.92 22.69 -12.58
CA GLU A 231 11.69 21.26 -12.51
C GLU A 231 10.69 20.87 -13.60
N ASN A 232 10.86 19.74 -14.24
CA ASN A 232 10.05 19.14 -15.33
C ASN A 232 8.50 19.19 -15.17
N SER A 233 7.98 20.10 -14.40
CA SER A 233 6.59 20.53 -14.36
C SER A 233 6.40 21.62 -15.38
N PRO A 234 5.35 21.57 -16.21
CA PRO A 234 4.99 22.71 -17.03
C PRO A 234 4.92 23.92 -16.11
N PRO A 235 5.51 25.04 -16.50
CA PRO A 235 5.49 26.24 -15.68
C PRO A 235 4.05 26.55 -15.28
N ASP A 236 3.87 26.96 -14.05
CA ASP A 236 2.59 27.52 -13.62
C ASP A 236 2.43 28.81 -14.43
N PHE A 237 1.83 28.71 -15.61
CA PHE A 237 1.60 29.84 -16.51
C PHE A 237 0.88 30.95 -15.78
N ARG A 238 1.60 31.64 -14.87
CA ARG A 238 1.08 32.71 -14.01
C ARG A 238 0.70 33.88 -14.85
N VAL A 239 -0.22 34.65 -14.33
CA VAL A 239 -0.56 35.92 -14.93
C VAL A 239 0.69 36.80 -15.05
N GLY A 240 0.90 37.36 -16.24
CA GLY A 240 2.10 38.12 -16.60
C GLY A 240 3.24 37.28 -17.17
N THR A 241 3.12 35.94 -17.20
CA THR A 241 4.10 35.10 -17.90
C THR A 241 4.07 35.41 -19.40
N LYS A 242 5.22 35.73 -19.96
CA LYS A 242 5.42 35.95 -21.40
C LYS A 242 6.08 34.74 -22.04
N PHE A 243 5.53 34.30 -23.16
CA PHE A 243 6.05 33.15 -23.90
C PHE A 243 5.78 33.27 -25.38
N VAL A 244 6.57 32.56 -26.20
CA VAL A 244 6.38 32.44 -27.63
C VAL A 244 5.62 31.15 -27.95
N LEU A 245 4.56 31.26 -28.73
CA LEU A 245 3.82 30.13 -29.30
C LEU A 245 3.57 30.42 -30.79
N CYS A 246 3.96 29.53 -31.69
CA CYS A 246 3.80 29.69 -33.12
C CYS A 246 4.37 31.02 -33.63
N SER A 247 5.56 31.38 -33.18
CA SER A 247 6.29 32.64 -33.53
C SER A 247 5.67 33.94 -33.02
N ASN A 248 4.55 33.91 -32.31
CA ASN A 248 3.91 35.08 -31.72
C ASN A 248 4.16 35.12 -30.21
N VAL A 249 4.35 36.32 -29.68
CA VAL A 249 4.57 36.55 -28.25
C VAL A 249 3.22 36.72 -27.57
N PHE A 250 2.98 35.89 -26.55
CA PHE A 250 1.79 35.95 -25.73
C PHE A 250 2.13 36.27 -24.25
N THR A 251 1.26 37.03 -23.62
CA THR A 251 1.28 37.28 -22.20
C THR A 251 0.04 36.64 -21.57
N VAL A 252 0.20 35.85 -20.51
CA VAL A 252 -0.94 35.33 -19.75
C VAL A 252 -1.63 36.49 -19.04
N ALA A 253 -2.80 36.85 -19.52
CA ALA A 253 -3.60 37.93 -18.95
C ALA A 253 -4.45 37.46 -17.76
N VAL A 254 -4.97 36.23 -17.83
CA VAL A 254 -5.77 35.59 -16.78
C VAL A 254 -5.44 34.12 -16.70
N ARG A 255 -5.44 33.60 -15.49
CA ARG A 255 -5.19 32.19 -15.19
C ARG A 255 -6.32 31.66 -14.31
N GLY A 256 -7.22 30.86 -14.91
CA GLY A 256 -8.18 30.01 -14.20
C GLY A 256 -7.60 28.62 -13.93
N ASP A 257 -8.35 27.77 -13.23
CA ASP A 257 -7.92 26.38 -12.93
C ASP A 257 -7.82 25.52 -14.21
N LEU A 258 -8.70 25.71 -15.16
CA LEU A 258 -8.79 24.93 -16.39
C LEU A 258 -8.36 25.71 -17.63
N GLU A 259 -8.55 27.02 -17.69
CA GLU A 259 -8.34 27.88 -18.85
C GLU A 259 -7.50 29.11 -18.53
N ALA A 260 -6.69 29.53 -19.46
CA ALA A 260 -5.91 30.78 -19.42
C ALA A 260 -6.29 31.68 -20.57
N LEU A 261 -6.36 32.99 -20.32
CA LEU A 261 -6.52 34.00 -21.35
C LEU A 261 -5.14 34.55 -21.71
N LEU A 262 -4.86 34.56 -23.02
CA LEU A 262 -3.58 34.96 -23.59
C LEU A 262 -3.80 36.23 -24.40
N ASN A 263 -3.03 37.29 -24.12
CA ASN A 263 -2.97 38.48 -24.92
C ASN A 263 -1.76 38.40 -25.88
N SER A 264 -1.95 38.62 -27.17
CA SER A 264 -0.86 38.77 -28.12
C SER A 264 -0.24 40.16 -27.99
N GLU A 265 1.09 40.28 -27.98
CA GLU A 265 1.79 41.57 -27.99
C GLU A 265 1.68 42.29 -29.36
N ASP A 266 1.36 41.53 -30.40
CA ASP A 266 1.22 42.06 -31.78
C ASP A 266 -0.18 42.69 -32.03
N GLY A 267 -0.99 42.90 -31.01
CA GLY A 267 -2.29 43.53 -31.11
C GLY A 267 -3.42 42.59 -31.59
N GLY A 268 -3.18 41.29 -31.61
CA GLY A 268 -4.18 40.28 -31.98
C GLY A 268 -5.30 40.17 -30.91
N GLN A 269 -6.39 39.49 -31.28
CA GLN A 269 -7.48 39.21 -30.34
C GLN A 269 -6.99 38.29 -29.18
N PRO A 270 -7.49 38.49 -27.96
CA PRO A 270 -7.19 37.58 -26.84
C PRO A 270 -7.65 36.15 -27.15
N ILE A 271 -6.81 35.18 -26.83
CA ILE A 271 -7.10 33.77 -27.05
C ILE A 271 -7.34 33.07 -25.69
N VAL A 272 -8.46 32.36 -25.60
CA VAL A 272 -8.71 31.45 -24.45
C VAL A 272 -8.14 30.08 -24.78
N MET A 273 -7.26 29.57 -23.92
CA MET A 273 -6.63 28.28 -24.12
C MET A 273 -6.70 27.45 -22.84
N GLN A 274 -6.97 26.15 -22.98
CA GLN A 274 -6.90 25.24 -21.83
C GLN A 274 -5.47 25.15 -21.32
N VAL A 275 -5.28 25.21 -20.02
CA VAL A 275 -3.99 25.13 -19.35
C VAL A 275 -3.30 23.79 -19.64
N ALA A 276 -4.10 22.73 -19.76
CA ALA A 276 -3.59 21.43 -20.17
C ALA A 276 -2.93 21.45 -21.55
N ASN A 277 -3.49 22.24 -22.50
CA ASN A 277 -2.93 22.39 -23.83
C ASN A 277 -1.63 23.22 -23.82
N LEU A 278 -1.59 24.30 -23.02
CA LEU A 278 -0.35 25.06 -22.82
C LEU A 278 0.76 24.18 -22.23
N SER A 279 0.40 23.38 -21.26
CA SER A 279 1.31 22.42 -20.62
C SER A 279 1.81 21.34 -21.59
N ASN A 280 0.96 20.87 -22.49
CA ASN A 280 1.33 19.93 -23.55
C ASN A 280 2.23 20.59 -24.60
N PHE A 281 1.90 21.79 -25.07
CA PHE A 281 2.72 22.53 -26.01
C PHE A 281 4.10 22.86 -25.43
N TRP A 282 4.18 23.12 -24.13
CA TRP A 282 5.47 23.29 -23.47
C TRP A 282 6.28 21.99 -23.44
N ARG A 283 5.66 20.84 -23.11
CA ARG A 283 6.31 19.52 -23.15
C ARG A 283 6.79 19.16 -24.57
N ASP A 284 6.02 19.56 -25.58
CA ASP A 284 6.34 19.37 -27.00
C ASP A 284 7.36 20.38 -27.51
N ASN A 285 7.97 21.21 -26.64
CA ASN A 285 8.90 22.30 -27.03
C ASN A 285 8.33 23.31 -28.00
N LYS A 286 7.01 23.46 -28.08
CA LYS A 286 6.33 24.44 -28.97
C LYS A 286 6.12 25.80 -28.26
N VAL A 287 6.31 25.85 -26.96
CA VAL A 287 6.24 27.06 -26.13
C VAL A 287 7.60 27.37 -25.57
N THR A 288 8.12 28.55 -25.84
CA THR A 288 9.36 29.07 -25.25
C THR A 288 9.02 30.20 -24.30
N ILE A 289 9.36 30.06 -23.04
CA ILE A 289 9.08 31.09 -22.02
C ILE A 289 10.15 32.19 -22.12
N LEU A 290 9.68 33.44 -22.24
CA LEU A 290 10.53 34.62 -22.26
C LEU A 290 10.74 35.23 -20.90
N SER A 291 9.69 35.30 -20.09
CA SER A 291 9.79 35.80 -18.72
C SER A 291 8.67 35.27 -17.86
N ILE A 292 8.97 35.02 -16.60
CA ILE A 292 8.01 34.72 -15.54
C ILE A 292 8.15 35.82 -14.49
N PRO A 293 7.07 36.40 -13.96
CA PRO A 293 7.11 37.39 -12.92
C PRO A 293 7.85 36.85 -11.68
N SER A 294 8.95 37.51 -11.30
CA SER A 294 9.86 37.05 -10.24
C SER A 294 9.36 37.25 -8.82
N ASN A 295 8.27 37.98 -8.62
CA ASN A 295 7.75 38.28 -7.30
C ASN A 295 6.26 38.11 -7.16
N LYS A 296 5.78 37.54 -6.05
CA LYS A 296 4.36 37.53 -5.71
C LYS A 296 3.76 38.93 -5.64
N ASN A 297 4.57 39.95 -5.44
CA ASN A 297 4.14 41.35 -5.35
C ASN A 297 3.95 42.03 -6.71
N ASP A 298 4.71 41.63 -7.77
CA ASP A 298 4.49 42.16 -9.11
C ASP A 298 3.23 41.60 -9.76
N ALA A 299 2.76 40.43 -9.31
CA ALA A 299 1.44 39.89 -9.64
C ALA A 299 0.28 40.61 -8.92
N LEU A 300 0.55 41.46 -7.96
CA LEU A 300 -0.41 42.23 -7.17
C LEU A 300 -0.89 43.55 -7.86
N CYS A 301 -0.27 43.92 -8.98
CA CYS A 301 -0.88 44.93 -9.87
C CYS A 301 -2.11 44.39 -10.62
N LEU A 302 -2.43 43.12 -10.47
CA LEU A 302 -3.70 42.57 -10.92
C LEU A 302 -4.81 43.00 -9.99
N ASN A 303 -5.65 43.88 -10.53
CA ASN A 303 -6.86 44.41 -9.96
C ASN A 303 -7.61 43.26 -9.19
N SER A 304 -7.94 43.47 -7.96
CA SER A 304 -8.60 42.49 -7.09
C SER A 304 -9.86 41.84 -7.69
N LYS A 305 -10.42 42.43 -8.73
CA LYS A 305 -11.54 41.90 -9.51
C LYS A 305 -11.27 40.53 -10.13
N TRP A 306 -10.03 40.25 -10.56
CA TRP A 306 -9.63 38.95 -11.14
C TRP A 306 -9.60 37.82 -10.13
N ARG A 307 -9.26 38.11 -8.91
CA ARG A 307 -9.07 37.12 -7.84
C ARG A 307 -10.36 36.39 -7.48
N TYR A 308 -11.51 37.02 -7.79
CA TYR A 308 -12.84 36.53 -7.43
C TYR A 308 -13.76 36.35 -8.64
N ALA A 309 -13.24 36.51 -9.87
CA ALA A 309 -14.00 36.32 -11.08
C ALA A 309 -14.22 34.82 -11.34
N SER A 310 -15.44 34.40 -11.62
CA SER A 310 -15.73 33.05 -12.11
C SER A 310 -15.32 32.91 -13.57
N ASP A 311 -15.01 31.70 -14.02
CA ASP A 311 -14.70 31.41 -15.43
C ASP A 311 -15.79 31.90 -16.36
N ASP A 312 -17.06 31.81 -15.96
CA ASP A 312 -18.20 32.32 -16.72
C ASP A 312 -18.21 33.85 -16.81
N ALA A 313 -17.76 34.55 -15.77
CA ALA A 313 -17.63 36.00 -15.80
C ALA A 313 -16.56 36.46 -16.78
N VAL A 314 -15.44 35.73 -16.82
CA VAL A 314 -14.33 35.96 -17.77
C VAL A 314 -14.78 35.69 -19.19
N LYS A 315 -15.38 34.51 -19.47
CA LYS A 315 -15.93 34.15 -20.78
C LYS A 315 -16.91 35.19 -21.29
N ASN A 316 -17.78 35.66 -20.43
CA ASN A 316 -18.77 36.72 -20.76
C ASN A 316 -18.10 38.05 -21.12
N ALA A 317 -17.04 38.46 -20.38
CA ALA A 317 -16.29 39.68 -20.68
C ALA A 317 -15.54 39.58 -22.02
N VAL A 318 -14.88 38.46 -22.30
CA VAL A 318 -14.17 38.18 -23.55
C VAL A 318 -15.15 38.22 -24.73
N ARG A 319 -16.28 37.48 -24.64
CA ARG A 319 -17.32 37.48 -25.69
C ARG A 319 -17.85 38.87 -25.95
N LYS A 320 -18.03 39.68 -24.95
CA LYS A 320 -18.50 41.08 -25.08
C LYS A 320 -17.47 41.96 -25.78
N LEU A 321 -16.18 41.80 -25.47
CA LEU A 321 -15.12 42.51 -26.16
C LEU A 321 -15.00 42.08 -27.63
N GLU A 322 -15.10 40.81 -27.91
CA GLU A 322 -15.09 40.25 -29.26
C GLU A 322 -16.23 40.84 -30.10
N LEU A 323 -17.47 40.80 -29.58
CA LEU A 323 -18.63 41.37 -30.25
C LEU A 323 -18.51 42.89 -30.47
N LEU A 324 -17.94 43.61 -29.51
CA LEU A 324 -17.67 45.05 -29.64
C LEU A 324 -16.63 45.31 -30.74
N SER A 325 -15.57 44.54 -30.80
CA SER A 325 -14.54 44.64 -31.85
C SER A 325 -15.10 44.33 -33.23
N ARG A 326 -15.92 43.28 -33.38
CA ARG A 326 -16.58 42.91 -34.64
C ARG A 326 -17.50 44.04 -35.14
N TRP A 327 -18.27 44.63 -34.24
CA TRP A 327 -19.11 45.75 -34.58
C TRP A 327 -18.30 46.99 -35.02
N GLU A 328 -17.22 47.30 -34.31
CA GLU A 328 -16.33 48.44 -34.72
C GLU A 328 -15.67 48.20 -36.06
N ASN A 329 -15.51 46.96 -36.46
CA ASN A 329 -14.97 46.55 -37.77
C ASN A 329 -16.04 46.45 -38.89
N GLY A 330 -17.29 46.84 -38.60
CA GLY A 330 -18.38 46.88 -39.57
C GLY A 330 -19.09 45.54 -39.83
N ASP A 331 -19.02 44.60 -38.88
CA ASP A 331 -19.78 43.33 -38.95
C ASP A 331 -21.27 43.59 -38.65
N GLU A 332 -22.11 43.37 -39.66
CA GLU A 332 -23.58 43.56 -39.58
C GLU A 332 -24.35 42.28 -39.28
N SER A 333 -23.71 41.23 -38.78
CA SER A 333 -24.38 39.97 -38.41
C SER A 333 -25.48 40.22 -37.36
N VAL A 334 -26.49 39.34 -37.34
CA VAL A 334 -27.63 39.41 -36.40
C VAL A 334 -27.14 39.44 -34.98
N GLU A 335 -26.15 38.63 -34.66
CA GLU A 335 -25.56 38.51 -33.31
C GLU A 335 -24.93 39.84 -32.85
N VAL A 336 -24.22 40.53 -33.74
CA VAL A 336 -23.59 41.80 -33.43
C VAL A 336 -24.60 42.92 -33.35
N ARG A 337 -25.66 42.91 -34.19
CA ARG A 337 -26.78 43.91 -34.13
C ARG A 337 -27.58 43.80 -32.84
N GLU A 338 -27.89 42.59 -32.41
CA GLU A 338 -28.60 42.36 -31.13
C GLU A 338 -27.74 42.81 -29.94
N ALA A 339 -26.46 42.51 -29.97
CA ALA A 339 -25.53 42.93 -28.94
C ALA A 339 -25.39 44.47 -28.87
N TYR A 340 -25.39 45.17 -30.03
CA TYR A 340 -25.25 46.61 -30.09
C TYR A 340 -26.44 47.39 -29.51
N THR A 341 -27.63 46.85 -29.51
CA THR A 341 -28.83 47.46 -28.91
C THR A 341 -28.87 47.31 -27.39
N ASP A 342 -28.07 46.49 -26.78
CA ASP A 342 -28.00 46.28 -25.36
C ASP A 342 -27.28 47.46 -24.65
N ARG A 343 -27.97 48.10 -23.67
CA ARG A 343 -27.39 49.15 -22.81
C ARG A 343 -26.07 48.75 -22.16
N SER A 344 -25.89 47.49 -21.92
CA SER A 344 -24.66 46.94 -21.29
C SER A 344 -23.44 47.16 -22.19
N TYR A 345 -23.59 47.14 -23.53
CA TYR A 345 -22.48 47.36 -24.47
C TYR A 345 -21.97 48.80 -24.48
N ARG A 346 -22.86 49.80 -24.33
CA ARG A 346 -22.44 51.20 -24.18
C ARG A 346 -21.58 51.41 -22.94
N SER A 347 -21.93 50.73 -21.83
CA SER A 347 -21.15 50.80 -20.60
C SER A 347 -19.80 50.05 -20.72
N ILE A 348 -19.76 48.95 -21.47
CA ILE A 348 -18.54 48.21 -21.73
C ILE A 348 -17.59 49.01 -22.62
N ARG A 349 -18.09 49.64 -23.68
CA ARG A 349 -17.30 50.55 -24.54
C ARG A 349 -16.72 51.69 -23.70
N ALA A 350 -17.52 52.34 -22.91
CA ALA A 350 -17.07 53.42 -22.04
C ALA A 350 -16.05 52.98 -21.00
N ALA A 351 -16.21 51.79 -20.43
CA ALA A 351 -15.23 51.18 -19.50
C ALA A 351 -13.92 50.82 -20.21
N ARG A 352 -13.97 50.24 -21.44
CA ARG A 352 -12.80 49.98 -22.25
C ARG A 352 -12.03 51.26 -22.57
N ASP A 353 -12.76 52.29 -23.07
CA ASP A 353 -12.14 53.54 -23.50
C ASP A 353 -11.57 54.31 -22.30
N SER A 354 -12.17 54.18 -21.13
CA SER A 354 -11.65 54.73 -19.88
C SER A 354 -10.37 54.00 -19.43
N ALA A 355 -10.37 52.67 -19.48
CA ALA A 355 -9.19 51.83 -19.13
C ALA A 355 -8.03 52.10 -20.07
N LEU A 356 -8.28 52.19 -21.38
CA LEU A 356 -7.27 52.53 -22.39
C LEU A 356 -6.65 53.93 -22.15
N ARG A 357 -7.46 54.92 -21.80
CA ARG A 357 -6.98 56.27 -21.44
C ARG A 357 -6.20 56.30 -20.12
N ALA A 358 -6.54 55.44 -19.19
CA ALA A 358 -5.86 55.36 -17.91
C ALA A 358 -4.63 54.44 -17.94
N GLY A 359 -4.35 53.73 -19.07
CA GLY A 359 -3.31 52.73 -19.12
C GLY A 359 -3.61 51.51 -18.24
N GLU A 360 -4.86 51.24 -17.90
CA GLU A 360 -5.30 50.12 -17.11
C GLU A 360 -5.65 48.88 -17.97
N ASP A 361 -5.68 47.71 -17.35
CA ASP A 361 -6.10 46.49 -18.05
C ASP A 361 -7.57 46.55 -18.45
N VAL A 362 -7.82 46.57 -19.74
CA VAL A 362 -9.14 46.66 -20.35
C VAL A 362 -10.07 45.53 -19.92
N LEU A 363 -9.56 44.34 -19.83
CA LEU A 363 -10.34 43.16 -19.48
C LEU A 363 -10.73 43.19 -17.98
N ALA A 364 -9.82 43.63 -17.12
CA ALA A 364 -10.11 43.87 -15.70
C ALA A 364 -11.20 44.90 -15.45
N ALA A 365 -11.28 45.91 -16.33
CA ALA A 365 -12.32 46.93 -16.26
C ALA A 365 -13.72 46.42 -16.67
N ILE A 366 -13.78 45.37 -17.50
CA ILE A 366 -15.02 44.84 -18.09
C ILE A 366 -15.55 43.59 -17.40
N VAL A 367 -14.70 42.79 -16.75
CA VAL A 367 -15.15 41.59 -16.04
C VAL A 367 -16.25 41.97 -15.00
N PRO A 368 -17.44 41.36 -15.11
CA PRO A 368 -18.52 41.66 -14.19
C PRO A 368 -18.19 41.08 -12.81
N ASN A 369 -18.24 41.92 -11.79
CA ASN A 369 -18.12 41.48 -10.40
C ASN A 369 -19.48 40.96 -9.90
N TRP A 370 -19.87 39.77 -10.35
CA TRP A 370 -21.12 39.14 -9.95
C TRP A 370 -21.14 38.78 -8.48
N SER A 371 -20.01 38.52 -7.87
CA SER A 371 -19.89 38.23 -6.45
C SER A 371 -20.20 39.44 -5.55
N ALA A 372 -20.00 40.65 -6.08
CA ALA A 372 -20.33 41.90 -5.36
C ALA A 372 -21.77 42.37 -5.57
N ARG A 373 -22.54 41.69 -6.45
CA ARG A 373 -23.96 42.06 -6.67
C ARG A 373 -24.83 41.53 -5.55
N GLY A 374 -25.69 42.36 -5.00
CA GLY A 374 -26.64 42.01 -3.97
C GLY A 374 -26.29 42.56 -2.57
N ASN A 375 -27.19 42.38 -1.64
CA ASN A 375 -26.95 42.74 -0.24
C ASN A 375 -26.20 41.59 0.46
N HIS A 376 -24.91 41.76 0.69
CA HIS A 376 -24.05 40.76 1.37
C HIS A 376 -24.06 40.92 2.90
N ARG A 377 -24.75 41.92 3.44
CA ARG A 377 -24.89 42.06 4.90
C ARG A 377 -25.78 40.95 5.44
N SER A 378 -25.37 40.32 6.52
CA SER A 378 -26.22 39.37 7.23
C SER A 378 -27.51 40.09 7.65
N ARG A 379 -28.66 39.44 7.41
CA ARG A 379 -29.96 39.95 7.88
C ARG A 379 -30.26 39.47 9.30
N LEU A 380 -29.40 38.64 9.86
CA LEU A 380 -29.50 38.12 11.20
C LEU A 380 -28.67 39.01 12.15
N SER A 381 -29.15 39.20 13.37
CA SER A 381 -28.38 39.86 14.42
C SER A 381 -27.13 39.08 14.78
N GLU A 382 -26.09 39.74 15.29
CA GLU A 382 -24.85 39.06 15.72
C GLU A 382 -25.11 38.01 16.81
N GLU A 383 -26.09 38.25 17.66
CA GLU A 383 -26.47 37.31 18.71
C GLU A 383 -27.04 36.00 18.14
N VAL A 384 -27.90 36.12 17.12
CA VAL A 384 -28.45 34.94 16.42
C VAL A 384 -27.35 34.16 15.67
N GLU A 385 -26.43 34.88 15.01
CA GLU A 385 -25.29 34.20 14.32
C GLU A 385 -24.39 33.43 15.33
N LYS A 386 -24.12 34.04 16.50
CA LYS A 386 -23.35 33.37 17.56
C LYS A 386 -24.04 32.09 18.09
N GLU A 387 -25.38 32.17 18.29
CA GLU A 387 -26.12 30.98 18.72
C GLU A 387 -26.20 29.89 17.63
N ILE A 388 -26.26 30.25 16.36
CA ILE A 388 -26.16 29.30 15.24
C ILE A 388 -24.80 28.63 15.24
N GLU A 389 -23.71 29.40 15.38
CA GLU A 389 -22.35 28.88 15.43
C GLU A 389 -22.13 27.95 16.61
N LYS A 390 -22.64 28.32 17.79
CA LYS A 390 -22.60 27.48 19.00
C LYS A 390 -23.37 26.18 18.81
N ALA A 391 -24.60 26.25 18.29
CA ALA A 391 -25.41 25.07 18.01
C ALA A 391 -24.73 24.16 16.95
N PHE A 392 -23.99 24.74 16.00
CA PHE A 392 -23.18 23.98 15.05
C PHE A 392 -21.98 23.28 15.73
N LYS A 393 -21.17 24.02 16.50
CA LYS A 393 -19.95 23.51 17.13
C LYS A 393 -20.24 22.49 18.23
N ASP A 394 -21.16 22.79 19.13
CA ASP A 394 -21.40 22.02 20.34
C ASP A 394 -22.39 20.86 20.12
N ASP A 395 -23.44 21.13 19.36
CA ASP A 395 -24.48 20.12 19.15
C ASP A 395 -24.28 19.34 17.84
N TYR A 396 -24.15 20.04 16.69
CA TYR A 396 -24.09 19.35 15.40
C TYR A 396 -22.76 18.61 15.16
N ALA A 397 -21.64 19.24 15.45
CA ALA A 397 -20.31 18.70 15.23
C ALA A 397 -19.85 17.77 16.38
N SER A 398 -20.68 16.82 16.78
CA SER A 398 -20.42 15.87 17.88
C SER A 398 -20.51 14.42 17.43
N LEU A 399 -19.79 13.50 18.12
CA LEU A 399 -19.81 12.05 17.87
C LEU A 399 -21.22 11.43 17.99
N ARG A 400 -22.12 12.07 18.74
CA ARG A 400 -23.53 11.65 18.82
C ARG A 400 -24.22 11.70 17.46
N GLY A 401 -23.70 12.51 16.49
CA GLY A 401 -24.19 12.61 15.12
C GLY A 401 -25.65 13.04 14.97
N PRO A 402 -26.17 14.03 15.74
CA PRO A 402 -27.57 14.35 15.72
C PRO A 402 -28.02 14.84 14.33
N ARG A 403 -29.30 14.60 14.01
CA ARG A 403 -29.88 15.06 12.76
C ARG A 403 -30.05 16.59 12.78
N LYS A 404 -29.89 17.25 11.63
CA LYS A 404 -30.02 18.73 11.51
C LYS A 404 -31.32 19.26 12.09
N TRP A 405 -32.43 18.56 11.91
CA TRP A 405 -33.73 18.99 12.44
C TRP A 405 -33.78 18.99 13.98
N PHE A 406 -33.09 18.07 14.62
CA PHE A 406 -33.02 18.02 16.09
C PHE A 406 -32.22 19.19 16.65
N VAL A 407 -31.08 19.52 16.04
CA VAL A 407 -30.27 20.68 16.42
C VAL A 407 -31.03 21.97 16.19
N PHE A 408 -31.76 22.09 15.06
CA PHE A 408 -32.63 23.23 14.80
C PHE A 408 -33.72 23.40 15.85
N GLY A 409 -34.36 22.29 16.30
CA GLY A 409 -35.39 22.35 17.34
C GLY A 409 -34.84 22.87 18.69
N LYS A 410 -33.59 22.44 19.04
CA LYS A 410 -32.89 22.93 20.23
C LYS A 410 -32.54 24.42 20.09
N LEU A 411 -31.98 24.83 18.95
CA LEU A 411 -31.66 26.21 18.64
C LEU A 411 -32.91 27.11 18.68
N SER A 412 -34.03 26.67 18.11
CA SER A 412 -35.29 27.44 18.12
C SER A 412 -35.75 27.75 19.53
N LYS A 413 -35.69 26.80 20.46
CA LYS A 413 -36.00 27.01 21.87
C LYS A 413 -35.06 28.01 22.54
N THR A 414 -33.78 28.03 22.14
CA THR A 414 -32.82 29.01 22.67
C THR A 414 -33.12 30.41 22.13
N LEU A 415 -33.40 30.51 20.83
CA LEU A 415 -33.72 31.79 20.19
C LEU A 415 -35.05 32.39 20.66
N GLU A 416 -36.07 31.56 20.97
CA GLU A 416 -37.34 32.00 21.58
C GLU A 416 -37.12 32.69 22.92
N LYS A 417 -36.13 32.30 23.71
CA LYS A 417 -35.79 32.94 25.00
C LYS A 417 -35.23 34.36 24.82
N ILE A 418 -34.60 34.63 23.66
CA ILE A 418 -34.05 35.94 23.30
C ILE A 418 -35.04 36.74 22.43
N GLY A 419 -36.24 36.21 22.19
CA GLY A 419 -37.25 36.86 21.36
C GLY A 419 -37.03 36.83 19.86
N GLU A 420 -36.05 36.04 19.39
CA GLU A 420 -35.65 35.93 17.98
C GLU A 420 -36.18 34.62 17.35
N LYS A 421 -36.37 34.64 16.03
CA LYS A 421 -36.81 33.49 15.25
C LYS A 421 -36.07 33.39 13.94
N ILE A 422 -35.67 32.17 13.54
CA ILE A 422 -35.08 31.91 12.22
C ILE A 422 -35.86 30.81 11.49
N SER A 423 -35.82 30.86 10.16
CA SER A 423 -36.39 29.77 9.38
C SER A 423 -35.47 28.54 9.39
N LYS A 424 -36.07 27.33 9.35
CA LYS A 424 -35.33 26.06 9.21
C LYS A 424 -34.39 26.11 8.00
N MET A 425 -34.82 26.68 6.88
CA MET A 425 -33.99 26.75 5.67
C MET A 425 -32.76 27.66 5.85
N THR A 426 -32.88 28.75 6.61
CA THR A 426 -31.76 29.63 6.95
C THR A 426 -30.71 28.86 7.74
N PHE A 427 -31.11 28.10 8.78
CA PHE A 427 -30.22 27.24 9.55
C PHE A 427 -29.56 26.18 8.68
N LEU A 428 -30.33 25.45 7.84
CA LEU A 428 -29.78 24.41 6.98
C LEU A 428 -28.74 24.94 5.98
N ARG A 429 -28.95 26.17 5.43
CA ARG A 429 -27.99 26.83 4.55
C ARG A 429 -26.70 27.21 5.28
N ARG A 430 -26.81 27.71 6.52
CA ARG A 430 -25.63 28.01 7.36
C ARG A 430 -24.83 26.73 7.67
N VAL A 431 -25.49 25.71 8.19
CA VAL A 431 -24.85 24.41 8.47
C VAL A 431 -24.19 23.81 7.23
N ALA A 432 -24.82 23.95 6.05
CA ALA A 432 -24.25 23.41 4.81
C ALA A 432 -22.93 24.10 4.39
N LYS A 433 -22.76 25.37 4.70
CA LYS A 433 -21.54 26.15 4.44
C LYS A 433 -20.39 25.78 5.39
N GLU A 434 -20.72 25.41 6.62
CA GLU A 434 -19.74 25.14 7.68
C GLU A 434 -19.29 23.69 7.74
N ILE A 435 -19.94 22.77 6.98
CA ILE A 435 -19.53 21.38 6.95
C ILE A 435 -18.21 21.24 6.19
N ASP A 436 -17.14 21.03 6.94
CA ASP A 436 -15.81 20.74 6.46
C ASP A 436 -15.36 19.33 6.86
N VAL A 437 -14.15 18.93 6.46
CA VAL A 437 -13.56 17.63 6.78
C VAL A 437 -13.41 17.43 8.28
N GLU A 438 -13.13 18.50 9.03
CA GLU A 438 -12.99 18.47 10.48
C GLU A 438 -14.34 18.18 11.18
N THR A 439 -15.41 18.81 10.68
CA THR A 439 -16.78 18.51 11.12
C THR A 439 -17.15 17.06 10.89
N ILE A 440 -16.78 16.50 9.72
CA ILE A 440 -17.01 15.08 9.43
C ILE A 440 -16.20 14.21 10.38
N ARG A 441 -14.95 14.58 10.70
CA ARG A 441 -14.10 13.87 11.67
C ARG A 441 -14.74 13.82 13.04
N LYS A 442 -15.22 14.97 13.54
CA LYS A 442 -15.91 15.06 14.84
C LYS A 442 -17.20 14.24 14.89
N ARG A 443 -17.92 14.12 13.77
CA ARG A 443 -19.20 13.39 13.70
C ARG A 443 -19.07 11.90 13.46
N ALA A 444 -18.13 11.48 12.64
CA ALA A 444 -18.05 10.11 12.08
C ALA A 444 -16.66 9.50 12.14
N GLY A 445 -15.71 10.19 12.78
CA GLY A 445 -14.36 9.73 12.99
C GLY A 445 -13.43 9.90 11.79
N ASP A 446 -12.17 9.50 11.97
CA ASP A 446 -11.08 9.72 11.01
C ASP A 446 -11.29 9.04 9.66
N LYS A 447 -11.89 7.85 9.64
CA LYS A 447 -12.17 7.12 8.40
C LYS A 447 -13.13 7.88 7.48
N ALA A 448 -14.21 8.43 8.03
CA ALA A 448 -15.17 9.22 7.27
C ALA A 448 -14.58 10.56 6.81
N ALA A 449 -13.78 11.21 7.66
CA ALA A 449 -13.06 12.44 7.33
C ALA A 449 -12.07 12.22 6.19
N TYR A 450 -11.31 11.11 6.22
CA TYR A 450 -10.40 10.73 5.15
C TYR A 450 -11.13 10.49 3.83
N GLN A 451 -12.29 9.83 3.84
CA GLN A 451 -13.10 9.61 2.65
C GLN A 451 -13.64 10.91 2.06
N ALA A 452 -14.04 11.87 2.91
CA ALA A 452 -14.55 13.17 2.50
C ALA A 452 -13.46 14.18 2.13
N SER A 453 -12.21 13.96 2.55
CA SER A 453 -11.08 14.82 2.20
C SER A 453 -10.84 14.84 0.69
N ARG A 454 -10.34 15.96 0.16
CA ARG A 454 -9.96 16.07 -1.24
C ARG A 454 -8.95 14.98 -1.60
N PHE A 455 -9.15 14.37 -2.74
CA PHE A 455 -8.16 13.47 -3.33
C PHE A 455 -7.00 14.33 -3.81
N VAL A 456 -5.98 14.48 -2.97
CA VAL A 456 -4.76 15.17 -3.36
C VAL A 456 -3.86 14.14 -4.01
N TRP A 457 -3.70 14.24 -5.33
CA TRP A 457 -2.58 13.62 -6.01
C TRP A 457 -1.33 14.34 -5.53
N VAL A 458 -0.67 13.79 -4.53
CA VAL A 458 0.70 14.18 -4.24
C VAL A 458 1.52 13.53 -5.34
N ILE A 459 1.94 14.31 -6.31
CA ILE A 459 2.95 13.89 -7.28
C ILE A 459 4.23 13.73 -6.46
N ARG A 460 4.49 12.51 -6.02
CA ARG A 460 5.78 12.13 -5.48
C ARG A 460 6.61 11.67 -6.65
N HIS A 461 7.67 12.38 -6.94
CA HIS A 461 8.62 12.04 -8.01
C HIS A 461 9.47 10.82 -7.64
N ASP A 462 9.54 10.49 -6.35
CA ASP A 462 10.41 9.48 -5.76
C ASP A 462 9.93 8.04 -6.01
N THR A 463 8.64 7.75 -5.93
CA THR A 463 8.11 6.40 -6.25
C THR A 463 6.64 6.48 -6.61
N PRO A 464 6.22 6.02 -7.80
CA PRO A 464 4.80 5.93 -8.14
C PRO A 464 4.05 5.04 -7.14
N VAL A 465 2.84 5.45 -6.75
CA VAL A 465 2.01 4.73 -5.78
C VAL A 465 1.79 3.26 -6.19
N HIS A 466 1.79 3.00 -7.49
CA HIS A 466 1.54 1.68 -8.07
C HIS A 466 2.81 0.96 -8.55
N GLY A 467 3.97 1.53 -8.27
CA GLY A 467 5.26 1.00 -8.72
C GLY A 467 5.61 1.34 -10.17
N ASP A 468 6.83 1.03 -10.54
CA ASP A 468 7.45 1.37 -11.83
C ASP A 468 7.43 0.22 -12.83
N TYR A 469 7.30 -1.00 -12.33
CA TYR A 469 7.41 -2.23 -13.10
C TYR A 469 6.53 -3.35 -12.50
N PRO A 470 6.25 -4.39 -13.29
CA PRO A 470 5.46 -5.52 -12.84
C PRO A 470 6.03 -6.19 -11.60
N MET A 471 5.15 -6.58 -10.68
CA MET A 471 5.46 -7.29 -9.44
C MET A 471 6.33 -6.52 -8.43
N GLN A 472 6.57 -5.22 -8.62
CA GLN A 472 7.18 -4.38 -7.60
C GLN A 472 6.28 -4.29 -6.37
N TYR A 473 5.03 -3.88 -6.56
CA TYR A 473 4.00 -3.90 -5.53
C TYR A 473 2.87 -4.84 -5.94
N VAL A 474 2.59 -5.77 -5.05
CA VAL A 474 1.50 -6.75 -5.21
C VAL A 474 0.56 -6.61 -4.04
N HIS A 475 -0.72 -6.36 -4.31
CA HIS A 475 -1.74 -6.30 -3.28
C HIS A 475 -2.36 -7.68 -3.07
N ILE A 476 -2.54 -8.05 -1.80
CA ILE A 476 -3.29 -9.23 -1.39
C ILE A 476 -4.41 -8.80 -0.46
N ASP A 477 -5.62 -9.33 -0.68
CA ASP A 477 -6.78 -9.03 0.14
C ASP A 477 -7.84 -10.14 0.03
N HIS A 478 -8.83 -10.11 0.92
CA HIS A 478 -9.90 -11.08 1.01
C HIS A 478 -11.26 -10.43 0.81
N THR A 479 -12.17 -11.15 0.17
CA THR A 479 -13.58 -10.77 0.12
C THR A 479 -14.46 -12.01 0.20
N GLU A 480 -15.55 -11.92 0.93
CA GLU A 480 -16.61 -12.93 0.88
C GLU A 480 -17.45 -12.70 -0.38
N LEU A 481 -17.58 -13.71 -1.21
CA LEU A 481 -18.34 -13.61 -2.45
C LEU A 481 -19.85 -13.62 -2.18
N ASP A 482 -20.58 -12.79 -2.91
CA ASP A 482 -22.04 -12.69 -2.79
C ASP A 482 -22.75 -13.85 -3.55
N ILE A 483 -22.35 -15.10 -3.29
CA ILE A 483 -22.92 -16.30 -3.87
C ILE A 483 -22.88 -17.46 -2.86
N GLU A 484 -23.96 -18.26 -2.85
CA GLU A 484 -24.01 -19.54 -2.12
C GLU A 484 -23.54 -20.66 -3.04
N VAL A 485 -22.73 -21.57 -2.53
CA VAL A 485 -22.29 -22.78 -3.23
C VAL A 485 -22.84 -24.03 -2.57
N VAL A 486 -23.01 -25.10 -3.35
CA VAL A 486 -23.56 -26.38 -2.88
C VAL A 486 -22.50 -27.47 -2.84
N SER A 487 -22.70 -28.44 -1.96
CA SER A 487 -21.90 -29.66 -1.89
C SER A 487 -22.15 -30.53 -3.14
N LYS A 488 -21.07 -30.96 -3.79
CA LYS A 488 -21.10 -31.92 -4.89
C LYS A 488 -21.67 -33.28 -4.41
N LYS A 489 -21.50 -33.61 -3.13
CA LYS A 489 -21.86 -34.89 -2.52
C LYS A 489 -23.29 -34.90 -2.00
N THR A 490 -23.72 -33.85 -1.33
CA THR A 490 -25.04 -33.81 -0.65
C THR A 490 -26.05 -32.89 -1.28
N GLY A 491 -25.61 -31.98 -2.18
CA GLY A 491 -26.46 -30.93 -2.75
C GLY A 491 -26.85 -29.81 -1.77
N GLU A 492 -26.42 -29.90 -0.52
CA GLU A 492 -26.74 -28.91 0.49
C GLU A 492 -25.85 -27.67 0.33
N SER A 493 -26.35 -26.51 0.77
CA SER A 493 -25.55 -25.28 0.79
C SER A 493 -24.39 -25.39 1.75
N LEU A 494 -23.20 -25.10 1.25
CA LEU A 494 -21.96 -24.99 2.01
C LEU A 494 -21.72 -23.55 2.53
N GLY A 495 -22.57 -22.60 2.11
CA GLY A 495 -22.44 -21.20 2.45
C GLY A 495 -21.69 -20.38 1.39
N ARG A 496 -21.21 -19.22 1.78
CA ARG A 496 -20.55 -18.26 0.90
C ARG A 496 -19.04 -18.45 0.93
N PRO A 497 -18.38 -18.65 -0.22
CA PRO A 497 -16.94 -18.78 -0.25
C PRO A 497 -16.23 -17.44 -0.09
N VAL A 498 -15.02 -17.48 0.46
CA VAL A 498 -14.10 -16.35 0.59
C VAL A 498 -13.06 -16.42 -0.51
N LEU A 499 -12.96 -15.35 -1.29
CA LEU A 499 -11.95 -15.16 -2.32
C LEU A 499 -10.76 -14.41 -1.72
N THR A 500 -9.57 -15.00 -1.80
CA THR A 500 -8.28 -14.32 -1.60
C THR A 500 -7.72 -14.01 -2.97
N LEU A 501 -7.39 -12.74 -3.24
CA LEU A 501 -6.92 -12.29 -4.55
C LEU A 501 -5.56 -11.63 -4.44
N ILE A 502 -4.72 -11.84 -5.46
CA ILE A 502 -3.43 -11.18 -5.61
C ILE A 502 -3.39 -10.43 -6.93
N ILE A 503 -3.05 -9.14 -6.87
CA ILE A 503 -3.02 -8.27 -8.04
C ILE A 503 -1.72 -7.47 -8.11
N CYS A 504 -1.15 -7.34 -9.31
CA CYS A 504 -0.04 -6.43 -9.57
C CYS A 504 -0.52 -4.99 -9.61
N ALA A 505 0.01 -4.13 -8.74
CA ALA A 505 -0.39 -2.74 -8.66
C ALA A 505 -0.06 -1.96 -9.95
N PHE A 506 1.09 -2.23 -10.57
CA PHE A 506 1.54 -1.58 -11.81
C PHE A 506 0.65 -1.90 -13.02
N SER A 507 0.40 -3.18 -13.26
CA SER A 507 -0.29 -3.64 -14.48
C SER A 507 -1.78 -3.89 -14.28
N ARG A 508 -2.27 -3.92 -13.05
CA ARG A 508 -3.64 -4.36 -12.69
C ARG A 508 -3.91 -5.82 -13.05
N ARG A 509 -2.89 -6.59 -13.40
CA ARG A 509 -3.00 -8.01 -13.72
C ARG A 509 -3.25 -8.80 -12.46
N ILE A 510 -4.23 -9.70 -12.50
CA ILE A 510 -4.45 -10.68 -11.45
C ILE A 510 -3.34 -11.72 -11.57
N LEU A 511 -2.64 -11.95 -10.46
CA LEU A 511 -1.49 -12.83 -10.43
C LEU A 511 -1.81 -14.20 -9.83
N GLY A 512 -2.78 -14.25 -8.93
CA GLY A 512 -3.20 -15.48 -8.29
C GLY A 512 -4.44 -15.28 -7.46
N PHE A 513 -5.12 -16.36 -7.15
CA PHE A 513 -6.28 -16.36 -6.26
C PHE A 513 -6.43 -17.68 -5.53
N TYR A 514 -7.23 -17.68 -4.49
CA TYR A 514 -7.60 -18.86 -3.73
C TYR A 514 -9.03 -18.72 -3.24
N LEU A 515 -9.82 -19.81 -3.33
CA LEU A 515 -11.16 -19.88 -2.77
C LEU A 515 -11.17 -20.77 -1.53
N SER A 516 -11.83 -20.33 -0.47
CA SER A 516 -12.04 -21.11 0.74
C SER A 516 -13.47 -20.96 1.24
N LEU A 517 -14.02 -22.04 1.80
CA LEU A 517 -15.29 -22.00 2.53
C LEU A 517 -15.13 -21.57 3.97
N ARG A 518 -13.90 -21.30 4.40
CA ARG A 518 -13.56 -20.91 5.77
C ARG A 518 -13.25 -19.42 5.81
N LYS A 519 -13.35 -18.82 6.99
CA LYS A 519 -12.93 -17.44 7.23
C LYS A 519 -11.47 -17.21 6.79
N PRO A 520 -11.09 -15.98 6.41
CA PRO A 520 -9.73 -15.64 6.01
C PRO A 520 -8.69 -16.11 7.04
N ARG A 521 -7.62 -16.72 6.54
CA ARG A 521 -6.51 -17.24 7.35
C ARG A 521 -5.20 -17.09 6.59
N TYR A 522 -4.08 -17.09 7.32
CA TYR A 522 -2.75 -17.07 6.71
C TYR A 522 -2.54 -18.17 5.66
N LEU A 523 -3.21 -19.33 5.82
CA LEU A 523 -3.17 -20.41 4.83
C LEU A 523 -3.73 -19.99 3.46
N SER A 524 -4.80 -19.21 3.44
CA SER A 524 -5.38 -18.68 2.19
C SER A 524 -4.43 -17.72 1.49
N CYS A 525 -3.71 -16.89 2.26
CA CYS A 525 -2.68 -15.99 1.74
C CYS A 525 -1.51 -16.77 1.13
N MET A 526 -1.01 -17.79 1.84
CA MET A 526 0.08 -18.62 1.36
C MET A 526 -0.31 -19.41 0.11
N ALA A 527 -1.53 -19.97 0.08
CA ALA A 527 -2.05 -20.70 -1.09
C ALA A 527 -2.17 -19.79 -2.32
N ALA A 528 -2.68 -18.56 -2.14
CA ALA A 528 -2.77 -17.59 -3.23
C ALA A 528 -1.38 -17.16 -3.74
N LEU A 529 -0.40 -16.93 -2.84
CA LEU A 529 0.99 -16.63 -3.22
C LEU A 529 1.63 -17.79 -3.97
N MET A 530 1.43 -19.02 -3.51
CA MET A 530 1.96 -20.20 -4.19
C MET A 530 1.32 -20.42 -5.56
N ASN A 531 0.01 -20.13 -5.69
CA ASN A 531 -0.64 -20.14 -7.00
C ASN A 531 -0.01 -19.12 -7.96
N MET A 532 0.22 -17.90 -7.48
CA MET A 532 0.93 -16.86 -8.25
C MET A 532 2.33 -17.35 -8.68
N ILE A 533 3.12 -17.89 -7.76
CA ILE A 533 4.47 -18.38 -8.04
C ILE A 533 4.43 -19.53 -9.06
N ARG A 534 3.47 -20.44 -8.92
CA ARG A 534 3.29 -21.56 -9.86
C ARG A 534 3.02 -21.07 -11.29
N VAL A 535 2.19 -20.03 -11.44
CA VAL A 535 1.78 -19.49 -12.74
C VAL A 535 2.88 -18.61 -13.36
N PHE A 536 3.49 -17.74 -12.57
CA PHE A 536 4.41 -16.72 -13.07
C PHE A 536 5.90 -17.06 -12.86
N GLY A 537 6.24 -18.03 -12.00
CA GLY A 537 7.61 -18.38 -11.67
C GLY A 537 8.41 -17.23 -11.03
N ARG A 538 7.73 -16.29 -10.36
CA ARG A 538 8.31 -15.05 -9.82
C ARG A 538 7.80 -14.73 -8.43
N ALA A 539 8.70 -14.17 -7.61
CA ALA A 539 8.33 -13.54 -6.34
C ALA A 539 8.08 -12.04 -6.53
N PRO A 540 7.11 -11.46 -5.82
CA PRO A 540 6.91 -10.01 -5.78
C PRO A 540 8.02 -9.35 -4.95
N GLU A 541 8.34 -8.10 -5.23
CA GLU A 541 9.29 -7.36 -4.40
C GLU A 541 8.67 -6.91 -3.08
N TYR A 542 7.45 -6.41 -3.13
CA TYR A 542 6.68 -6.03 -1.94
C TYR A 542 5.27 -6.60 -2.01
N VAL A 543 4.81 -7.13 -0.88
CA VAL A 543 3.42 -7.52 -0.68
C VAL A 543 2.71 -6.47 0.18
N VAL A 544 1.66 -5.87 -0.36
CA VAL A 544 0.83 -4.85 0.29
C VAL A 544 -0.45 -5.52 0.80
N PHE A 545 -0.70 -5.42 2.10
CA PHE A 545 -1.85 -6.03 2.76
C PHE A 545 -2.41 -5.10 3.85
N ASP A 546 -3.63 -5.37 4.32
CA ASP A 546 -4.22 -4.65 5.43
C ASP A 546 -3.71 -5.15 6.79
N GLY A 547 -4.20 -4.55 7.88
CA GLY A 547 -3.81 -4.91 9.24
C GLY A 547 -4.46 -6.18 9.80
N GLY A 548 -4.98 -7.07 8.95
CA GLY A 548 -5.63 -8.31 9.38
C GLY A 548 -4.70 -9.25 10.16
N ALA A 549 -5.26 -9.99 11.12
CA ALA A 549 -4.48 -10.90 11.97
C ALA A 549 -3.80 -12.03 11.18
N GLU A 550 -4.38 -12.44 10.05
CA GLU A 550 -3.87 -13.46 9.13
C GLU A 550 -2.51 -13.09 8.53
N PHE A 551 -2.27 -11.80 8.28
CA PHE A 551 -1.01 -11.28 7.75
C PHE A 551 0.07 -11.11 8.84
N GLY A 552 -0.35 -11.10 10.11
CA GLY A 552 0.55 -11.09 11.27
C GLY A 552 1.18 -12.44 11.59
N ALA A 553 0.68 -13.54 10.99
CA ALA A 553 1.13 -14.90 11.27
C ALA A 553 2.61 -15.11 10.90
N SER A 554 3.35 -15.78 11.80
CA SER A 554 4.79 -16.06 11.62
C SER A 554 5.07 -16.82 10.32
N ASP A 555 4.28 -17.84 10.00
CA ASP A 555 4.46 -18.66 8.80
C ASP A 555 4.33 -17.83 7.51
N PHE A 556 3.39 -16.87 7.45
CA PHE A 556 3.22 -15.97 6.33
C PHE A 556 4.43 -15.04 6.17
N LYS A 557 4.90 -14.46 7.26
CA LYS A 557 6.11 -13.61 7.26
C LYS A 557 7.35 -14.39 6.87
N TRP A 558 7.50 -15.62 7.37
CA TRP A 558 8.58 -16.51 6.94
C TRP A 558 8.55 -16.80 5.45
N MET A 559 7.37 -17.07 4.90
CA MET A 559 7.21 -17.25 3.45
C MET A 559 7.67 -16.01 2.66
N LEU A 560 7.26 -14.81 3.07
CA LEU A 560 7.69 -13.57 2.41
C LEU A 560 9.20 -13.37 2.49
N ARG A 561 9.80 -13.58 3.65
CA ARG A 561 11.27 -13.50 3.84
C ARG A 561 12.01 -14.48 2.95
N PHE A 562 11.52 -15.71 2.93
CA PHE A 562 12.09 -16.76 2.08
C PHE A 562 12.03 -16.39 0.60
N LEU A 563 10.93 -15.77 0.14
CA LEU A 563 10.78 -15.27 -1.22
C LEU A 563 11.61 -13.99 -1.49
N GLY A 564 12.26 -13.42 -0.47
CA GLY A 564 12.94 -12.13 -0.58
C GLY A 564 11.99 -10.95 -0.73
N SER A 565 10.71 -11.15 -0.41
CA SER A 565 9.65 -10.15 -0.55
C SER A 565 9.54 -9.27 0.69
N GLY A 566 9.47 -7.95 0.49
CA GLY A 566 9.24 -6.99 1.57
C GLY A 566 7.77 -6.93 1.99
N GLU A 567 7.53 -6.71 3.28
CA GLU A 567 6.20 -6.47 3.85
C GLU A 567 5.85 -4.99 3.77
N LYS A 568 4.64 -4.66 3.29
CA LYS A 568 4.12 -3.29 3.27
C LYS A 568 2.68 -3.25 3.79
N PRO A 569 2.49 -3.20 5.12
CA PRO A 569 1.15 -3.07 5.68
C PRO A 569 0.54 -1.72 5.28
N ARG A 570 -0.74 -1.72 4.91
CA ARG A 570 -1.51 -0.50 4.65
C ARG A 570 -1.69 0.29 5.95
N LYS A 571 -1.65 1.60 5.86
CA LYS A 571 -1.94 2.45 7.02
C LYS A 571 -3.39 2.28 7.44
N THR A 572 -3.62 2.15 8.74
CA THR A 572 -4.97 2.10 9.32
C THR A 572 -5.76 3.33 8.86
N SER A 573 -6.99 3.13 8.39
CA SER A 573 -7.89 4.16 7.87
C SER A 573 -7.55 4.76 6.49
N ALA A 574 -6.46 4.32 5.82
CA ALA A 574 -6.11 4.75 4.47
C ALA A 574 -6.82 3.89 3.40
N CYS A 575 -8.15 3.99 3.32
CA CYS A 575 -8.98 3.16 2.42
C CYS A 575 -8.54 3.25 0.95
N ARG A 576 -7.99 4.41 0.52
CA ARG A 576 -7.58 4.63 -0.87
C ARG A 576 -6.35 3.83 -1.31
N ASP A 577 -5.55 3.36 -0.35
CA ASP A 577 -4.39 2.52 -0.65
C ASP A 577 -4.79 1.10 -1.13
N GLY A 578 -6.05 0.70 -0.93
CA GLY A 578 -6.66 -0.54 -1.41
C GLY A 578 -7.43 -0.46 -2.72
N ASP A 579 -7.62 0.74 -3.27
CA ASP A 579 -8.49 0.99 -4.45
C ASP A 579 -8.24 0.04 -5.63
N VAL A 580 -7.00 -0.41 -5.81
CA VAL A 580 -6.61 -1.31 -6.91
C VAL A 580 -7.31 -2.65 -6.80
N ILE A 581 -7.26 -3.29 -5.64
CA ILE A 581 -7.82 -4.62 -5.42
C ILE A 581 -9.33 -4.56 -5.17
N GLU A 582 -9.80 -3.52 -4.46
CA GLU A 582 -11.22 -3.31 -4.19
C GLU A 582 -12.03 -3.11 -5.49
N ARG A 583 -11.47 -2.41 -6.47
CA ARG A 583 -12.10 -2.27 -7.80
C ARG A 583 -12.26 -3.60 -8.52
N VAL A 584 -11.29 -4.49 -8.40
CA VAL A 584 -11.36 -5.81 -9.03
C VAL A 584 -12.38 -6.67 -8.31
N PHE A 585 -12.46 -6.64 -6.99
CA PHE A 585 -13.53 -7.30 -6.24
C PHE A 585 -14.92 -6.81 -6.67
N CYS A 586 -15.11 -5.49 -6.71
CA CYS A 586 -16.38 -4.91 -7.14
C CYS A 586 -16.74 -5.28 -8.59
N MET A 587 -15.75 -5.32 -9.48
CA MET A 587 -15.96 -5.68 -10.88
C MET A 587 -16.27 -7.17 -11.02
N SER A 588 -15.53 -8.08 -10.39
CA SER A 588 -15.80 -9.52 -10.43
C SER A 588 -17.16 -9.85 -9.82
N GLN A 589 -17.55 -9.15 -8.75
CA GLN A 589 -18.86 -9.28 -8.15
C GLN A 589 -19.97 -8.92 -9.15
N LYS A 590 -19.89 -7.75 -9.79
CA LYS A 590 -20.93 -7.25 -10.70
C LYS A 590 -20.94 -7.94 -12.06
N ALA A 591 -19.76 -8.19 -12.63
CA ALA A 591 -19.65 -8.69 -13.99
C ALA A 591 -19.79 -10.22 -14.08
N PHE A 592 -19.51 -10.96 -13.00
CA PHE A 592 -19.52 -12.40 -12.99
C PHE A 592 -20.47 -12.97 -11.93
N ILE A 593 -20.21 -12.74 -10.64
CA ILE A 593 -20.92 -13.39 -9.54
C ILE A 593 -22.42 -13.06 -9.51
N GLU A 594 -22.81 -11.80 -9.66
CA GLU A 594 -24.23 -11.37 -9.63
C GLU A 594 -25.08 -11.95 -10.77
N ASN A 595 -24.46 -12.56 -11.79
CA ASN A 595 -25.14 -13.20 -12.91
C ASN A 595 -25.32 -14.72 -12.74
N LEU A 596 -24.83 -15.29 -11.64
CA LEU A 596 -24.93 -16.71 -11.34
C LEU A 596 -26.14 -17.02 -10.46
N PHE A 597 -26.68 -18.21 -10.56
CA PHE A 597 -27.71 -18.71 -9.63
C PHE A 597 -27.12 -18.86 -8.22
N GLY A 598 -27.92 -18.56 -7.19
CA GLY A 598 -27.44 -18.57 -5.80
C GLY A 598 -26.75 -17.29 -5.38
N ASN A 599 -26.69 -16.23 -6.24
CA ASN A 599 -26.14 -14.94 -5.83
C ASN A 599 -26.99 -14.30 -4.72
N THR A 600 -26.31 -13.69 -3.75
CA THR A 600 -26.94 -13.12 -2.54
C THR A 600 -27.31 -11.66 -2.67
N LYS A 601 -27.31 -11.10 -3.89
CA LYS A 601 -27.65 -9.69 -4.16
C LYS A 601 -29.03 -9.30 -3.60
N LEU A 602 -30.00 -10.21 -3.69
CA LEU A 602 -31.36 -10.01 -3.21
C LEU A 602 -31.43 -9.87 -1.68
N ARG A 603 -30.48 -10.44 -0.92
CA ARG A 603 -30.40 -10.26 0.54
C ARG A 603 -30.12 -8.82 0.96
N LYS A 604 -29.62 -7.99 0.06
CA LYS A 604 -29.46 -6.53 0.31
C LYS A 604 -30.83 -5.82 0.42
N ASN A 605 -31.90 -6.46 -0.08
CA ASN A 605 -33.27 -6.00 0.08
C ASN A 605 -34.17 -7.10 0.69
N PRO A 606 -34.15 -7.31 2.01
CA PRO A 606 -34.83 -8.43 2.68
C PRO A 606 -36.35 -8.51 2.42
N ARG A 607 -36.98 -7.38 2.07
CA ARG A 607 -38.42 -7.32 1.77
C ARG A 607 -38.79 -8.01 0.45
N GLY A 608 -37.83 -8.26 -0.42
CA GLY A 608 -38.02 -8.96 -1.70
C GLY A 608 -37.74 -10.46 -1.66
N LEU A 609 -37.33 -11.00 -0.49
CA LEU A 609 -37.07 -12.44 -0.35
C LEU A 609 -38.37 -13.21 -0.18
N THR A 610 -38.56 -14.20 -1.01
CA THR A 610 -39.65 -15.21 -0.93
C THR A 610 -39.02 -16.61 -1.00
N LYS A 611 -39.78 -17.67 -0.69
CA LYS A 611 -39.25 -19.04 -0.82
C LYS A 611 -38.79 -19.38 -2.24
N GLU A 612 -39.36 -18.73 -3.26
CA GLU A 612 -39.00 -18.92 -4.67
C GLU A 612 -37.76 -18.18 -5.08
N VAL A 613 -37.36 -17.13 -4.31
CA VAL A 613 -36.25 -16.20 -4.63
C VAL A 613 -35.20 -16.23 -3.52
N ASP A 614 -35.16 -17.29 -2.70
CA ASP A 614 -34.11 -17.44 -1.68
C ASP A 614 -32.81 -17.90 -2.35
N PRO A 615 -31.71 -17.13 -2.20
CA PRO A 615 -30.41 -17.49 -2.74
C PRO A 615 -29.94 -18.89 -2.34
N THR A 616 -30.24 -19.34 -1.12
CA THR A 616 -29.84 -20.66 -0.63
C THR A 616 -30.57 -21.77 -1.41
N GLY A 617 -31.88 -21.62 -1.66
CA GLY A 617 -32.66 -22.56 -2.45
C GLY A 617 -32.35 -22.51 -3.95
N LEU A 618 -31.77 -21.40 -4.43
CA LEU A 618 -31.39 -21.22 -5.84
C LEU A 618 -29.92 -21.58 -6.09
N ALA A 619 -29.13 -21.90 -5.06
CA ALA A 619 -27.75 -22.27 -5.19
C ALA A 619 -27.59 -23.57 -5.98
N ARG A 620 -26.73 -23.59 -7.00
CA ARG A 620 -26.53 -24.74 -7.90
C ARG A 620 -25.09 -25.02 -8.19
N HIS A 621 -24.22 -24.02 -8.01
CA HIS A 621 -22.80 -24.11 -8.35
C HIS A 621 -22.03 -24.74 -7.22
N THR A 622 -21.15 -25.67 -7.55
CA THR A 622 -20.15 -26.21 -6.62
C THR A 622 -18.97 -25.25 -6.47
N LEU A 623 -18.15 -25.44 -5.45
CA LEU A 623 -16.93 -24.65 -5.26
C LEU A 623 -15.95 -24.83 -6.43
N GLU A 624 -15.89 -26.04 -7.01
CA GLU A 624 -15.03 -26.39 -8.15
C GLU A 624 -15.45 -25.64 -9.41
N GLU A 625 -16.74 -25.67 -9.76
CA GLU A 625 -17.29 -24.93 -10.90
C GLU A 625 -17.11 -23.42 -10.76
N LEU A 626 -17.27 -22.90 -9.55
CA LEU A 626 -17.03 -21.49 -9.27
C LEU A 626 -15.54 -21.13 -9.40
N TRP A 627 -14.64 -22.03 -8.97
CA TRP A 627 -13.21 -21.87 -9.16
C TRP A 627 -12.83 -21.76 -10.63
N ASP A 628 -13.26 -22.73 -11.44
CA ASP A 628 -13.01 -22.77 -12.89
C ASP A 628 -13.60 -21.56 -13.60
N GLY A 629 -14.81 -21.15 -13.19
CA GLY A 629 -15.44 -19.95 -13.72
C GLY A 629 -14.66 -18.67 -13.42
N LEU A 630 -14.17 -18.51 -12.19
CA LEU A 630 -13.34 -17.38 -11.81
C LEU A 630 -11.97 -17.40 -12.49
N GLU A 631 -11.35 -18.58 -12.64
CA GLU A 631 -10.07 -18.71 -13.34
C GLU A 631 -10.19 -18.21 -14.78
N ARG A 632 -11.20 -18.66 -15.50
CA ARG A 632 -11.49 -18.18 -16.87
C ARG A 632 -11.82 -16.69 -16.88
N PHE A 633 -12.63 -16.22 -15.94
CA PHE A 633 -12.97 -14.81 -15.87
C PHE A 633 -11.72 -13.93 -15.64
N PHE A 634 -10.82 -14.32 -14.75
CA PHE A 634 -9.63 -13.55 -14.42
C PHE A 634 -8.57 -13.59 -15.52
N PHE A 635 -8.26 -14.76 -16.04
CA PHE A 635 -7.11 -14.93 -16.95
C PHE A 635 -7.47 -14.88 -18.43
N ASP A 636 -8.75 -15.15 -18.81
CA ASP A 636 -9.15 -15.09 -20.20
C ASP A 636 -9.96 -13.86 -20.56
N VAL A 637 -10.79 -13.35 -19.65
CA VAL A 637 -11.63 -12.19 -19.90
C VAL A 637 -10.99 -10.91 -19.39
N TYR A 638 -10.76 -10.82 -18.08
CA TYR A 638 -10.24 -9.60 -17.46
C TYR A 638 -8.83 -9.26 -17.93
N ASP A 639 -7.92 -10.25 -17.95
CA ASP A 639 -6.51 -10.07 -18.32
C ASP A 639 -6.31 -9.55 -19.75
N LYS A 640 -7.26 -9.89 -20.65
CA LYS A 640 -7.21 -9.47 -22.06
C LYS A 640 -8.04 -8.23 -22.37
N ARG A 641 -8.98 -7.86 -21.47
CA ARG A 641 -9.86 -6.70 -21.68
C ARG A 641 -9.09 -5.39 -21.51
N ARG A 642 -9.32 -4.42 -22.43
CA ARG A 642 -8.72 -3.06 -22.31
C ARG A 642 -9.20 -2.39 -21.02
N HIS A 643 -8.25 -1.94 -20.20
CA HIS A 643 -8.50 -1.25 -18.94
C HIS A 643 -8.57 0.26 -19.18
N GLY A 644 -9.64 0.93 -18.71
CA GLY A 644 -9.89 2.34 -18.99
C GLY A 644 -8.76 3.30 -18.58
N THR A 645 -8.14 3.04 -17.42
CA THR A 645 -7.04 3.89 -16.94
C THR A 645 -5.71 3.58 -17.61
N LEU A 646 -5.46 2.32 -17.99
CA LEU A 646 -4.19 1.89 -18.58
C LEU A 646 -4.14 2.09 -20.11
N LEU A 647 -5.30 2.27 -20.75
CA LEU A 647 -5.50 2.34 -22.19
C LEU A 647 -5.04 1.10 -22.97
N MET A 648 -4.65 0.04 -22.26
CA MET A 648 -4.26 -1.27 -22.76
C MET A 648 -4.77 -2.37 -21.83
N SER A 649 -4.61 -3.64 -22.18
CA SER A 649 -5.00 -4.73 -21.29
C SER A 649 -3.99 -4.92 -20.15
N PRO A 650 -4.42 -5.47 -18.99
CA PRO A 650 -3.51 -5.82 -17.90
C PRO A 650 -2.35 -6.71 -18.34
N ARG A 651 -2.62 -7.68 -19.22
CA ARG A 651 -1.60 -8.57 -19.81
C ARG A 651 -0.58 -7.78 -20.61
N GLN A 652 -1.01 -6.92 -21.54
CA GLN A 652 -0.11 -6.10 -22.34
C GLN A 652 0.75 -5.18 -21.48
N LYS A 653 0.14 -4.54 -20.46
CA LYS A 653 0.88 -3.67 -19.54
C LYS A 653 1.93 -4.44 -18.74
N PHE A 654 1.60 -5.67 -18.33
CA PHE A 654 2.52 -6.54 -17.61
C PHE A 654 3.69 -6.95 -18.49
N GLU A 655 3.45 -7.46 -19.70
CA GLU A 655 4.49 -7.91 -20.63
C GLU A 655 5.40 -6.76 -21.06
N ASN A 656 4.83 -5.63 -21.48
CA ASN A 656 5.60 -4.44 -21.83
C ASN A 656 6.46 -3.94 -20.66
N GLY A 657 5.91 -4.05 -19.44
CA GLY A 657 6.66 -3.72 -18.23
C GLY A 657 7.85 -4.66 -17.99
N LEU A 658 7.68 -5.97 -18.20
CA LEU A 658 8.76 -6.95 -18.08
C LEU A 658 9.84 -6.73 -19.15
N ASP A 659 9.47 -6.38 -20.36
CA ASP A 659 10.44 -6.10 -21.42
C ASP A 659 11.30 -4.86 -21.11
N ARG A 660 10.74 -3.89 -20.40
CA ARG A 660 11.45 -2.69 -19.95
C ARG A 660 12.30 -2.92 -18.70
N SER A 661 11.78 -3.63 -17.71
CA SER A 661 12.42 -3.82 -16.40
C SER A 661 13.29 -5.08 -16.32
N GLY A 662 13.29 -5.92 -17.34
CA GLY A 662 14.00 -7.20 -17.36
C GLY A 662 13.11 -8.40 -16.99
N ARG A 663 13.41 -9.56 -17.59
CA ARG A 663 12.63 -10.80 -17.41
C ARG A 663 13.23 -11.74 -16.37
N ARG A 664 14.49 -11.54 -15.96
CA ARG A 664 15.17 -12.39 -14.97
C ARG A 664 14.85 -12.00 -13.54
N ARG A 665 14.62 -10.72 -13.31
CA ARG A 665 14.35 -10.17 -11.99
C ARG A 665 13.16 -10.84 -11.30
N GLY A 666 13.33 -11.22 -10.04
CA GLY A 666 12.33 -11.92 -9.23
C GLY A 666 12.03 -13.34 -9.67
N ARG A 667 12.72 -13.88 -10.70
CA ARG A 667 12.52 -15.26 -11.16
C ARG A 667 13.08 -16.23 -10.14
N LEU A 668 12.26 -17.18 -9.72
CA LEU A 668 12.68 -18.24 -8.81
C LEU A 668 13.32 -19.38 -9.61
N ARG A 669 14.60 -19.65 -9.35
CA ARG A 669 15.36 -20.67 -10.07
C ARG A 669 15.18 -22.08 -9.49
N ASN A 670 15.06 -22.19 -8.16
CA ASN A 670 14.97 -23.46 -7.43
C ASN A 670 13.74 -23.52 -6.54
N LEU A 671 12.56 -23.66 -7.15
CA LEU A 671 11.31 -23.77 -6.40
C LEU A 671 11.27 -25.03 -5.51
N LYS A 672 11.88 -26.13 -5.96
CA LYS A 672 11.80 -27.44 -5.28
C LYS A 672 12.53 -27.47 -3.94
N ASP A 673 13.67 -26.80 -3.83
CA ASP A 673 14.49 -26.83 -2.61
C ASP A 673 13.93 -25.93 -1.52
N CYS A 674 13.11 -25.00 -1.92
CA CYS A 674 12.60 -23.90 -1.11
C CYS A 674 11.21 -24.15 -0.54
N ILE A 675 10.42 -24.94 -1.24
CA ILE A 675 9.02 -25.21 -0.97
C ILE A 675 8.75 -25.70 0.47
N PRO A 676 9.52 -26.68 1.04
CA PRO A 676 9.22 -27.18 2.38
C PRO A 676 9.35 -26.11 3.48
N PHE A 677 10.24 -25.14 3.31
CA PHE A 677 10.48 -24.09 4.31
C PHE A 677 9.41 -23.00 4.28
N ALA A 678 8.86 -22.75 3.11
CA ALA A 678 7.82 -21.74 2.90
C ALA A 678 6.40 -22.26 3.20
N PHE A 679 6.22 -23.55 3.45
CA PHE A 679 4.90 -24.14 3.61
C PHE A 679 4.34 -23.99 5.03
N PRO A 680 3.00 -23.88 5.13
CA PRO A 680 2.33 -23.75 6.42
C PRO A 680 2.51 -24.99 7.28
N THR A 681 2.74 -24.77 8.55
CA THR A 681 2.86 -25.82 9.56
C THR A 681 1.47 -26.39 9.90
N VAL A 682 1.34 -27.69 10.05
CA VAL A 682 0.11 -28.31 10.53
C VAL A 682 -0.17 -27.93 11.99
N ARG A 683 -1.46 -27.92 12.38
CA ARG A 683 -1.84 -27.62 13.77
C ARG A 683 -1.09 -28.53 14.73
N GLY A 684 -0.41 -27.93 15.72
CA GLY A 684 0.41 -28.65 16.70
C GLY A 684 1.84 -28.96 16.23
N ALA A 685 2.30 -28.41 15.10
CA ALA A 685 3.64 -28.42 14.53
C ALA A 685 4.25 -29.82 14.31
N THR A 686 4.03 -30.78 15.20
CA THR A 686 4.63 -32.13 15.12
C THR A 686 3.56 -33.22 15.07
N ARG A 687 3.94 -34.36 14.48
CA ARG A 687 3.13 -35.58 14.43
C ARG A 687 4.02 -36.79 14.70
N LYS A 688 3.44 -37.84 15.27
CA LYS A 688 4.12 -39.13 15.39
C LYS A 688 4.11 -39.83 14.04
N LEU A 689 5.28 -40.31 13.62
CA LEU A 689 5.44 -41.10 12.43
C LEU A 689 5.23 -42.59 12.79
N ASP A 690 4.29 -43.23 12.14
CA ASP A 690 4.06 -44.66 12.20
C ASP A 690 4.62 -45.28 10.93
N CYS A 691 5.56 -46.25 11.07
CA CYS A 691 6.23 -46.84 9.92
C CYS A 691 5.28 -47.62 9.01
N GLN A 692 4.19 -48.18 9.53
CA GLN A 692 3.19 -48.92 8.73
C GLN A 692 2.05 -48.01 8.21
N ARG A 693 1.59 -47.10 9.05
CA ARG A 693 0.43 -46.26 8.75
C ARG A 693 0.79 -44.88 8.22
N GLY A 694 2.03 -44.43 8.41
CA GLY A 694 2.48 -43.11 8.02
C GLY A 694 2.10 -42.02 9.02
N ILE A 695 1.74 -40.83 8.55
CA ILE A 695 1.33 -39.68 9.35
C ILE A 695 -0.14 -39.39 9.11
N ARG A 696 -0.91 -39.24 10.19
CA ARG A 696 -2.33 -38.82 10.14
C ARG A 696 -2.43 -37.31 10.43
N THR A 697 -3.00 -36.57 9.52
CA THR A 697 -3.34 -35.14 9.70
C THR A 697 -4.52 -34.78 8.79
N ASP A 698 -5.30 -33.77 9.19
CA ASP A 698 -6.43 -33.26 8.42
C ASP A 698 -7.40 -34.39 7.96
N HIS A 699 -7.68 -35.34 8.84
CA HIS A 699 -8.52 -36.51 8.60
C HIS A 699 -8.08 -37.43 7.48
N SER A 700 -6.85 -37.25 7.01
CA SER A 700 -6.21 -38.04 5.96
C SER A 700 -4.94 -38.70 6.46
N GLN A 701 -4.55 -39.77 5.80
CA GLN A 701 -3.31 -40.50 6.10
C GLN A 701 -2.34 -40.29 4.94
N PHE A 702 -1.07 -40.08 5.29
CA PHE A 702 -0.01 -39.81 4.32
C PHE A 702 1.17 -40.74 4.55
N ARG A 703 1.72 -41.32 3.47
CA ARG A 703 2.79 -42.28 3.48
C ARG A 703 3.94 -41.91 2.54
N ASN A 704 5.13 -42.38 2.87
CA ASN A 704 6.29 -42.36 1.98
C ASN A 704 7.02 -43.68 2.13
N PRO A 705 7.26 -44.44 1.05
CA PRO A 705 7.95 -45.74 1.11
C PRO A 705 9.34 -45.70 1.74
N ARG A 706 10.03 -44.55 1.67
CA ARG A 706 11.37 -44.38 2.27
C ARG A 706 11.33 -44.28 3.80
N LEU A 707 10.16 -44.05 4.40
CA LEU A 707 9.97 -43.90 5.84
C LEU A 707 9.25 -45.09 6.49
N GLU A 708 9.13 -46.22 5.79
CA GLU A 708 8.45 -47.44 6.26
C GLU A 708 9.36 -48.34 7.13
N SER A 709 10.62 -47.95 7.32
CA SER A 709 11.54 -48.69 8.21
C SER A 709 11.17 -48.56 9.67
N PRO A 710 11.22 -49.65 10.48
CA PRO A 710 10.96 -49.64 11.93
C PRO A 710 11.83 -48.64 12.72
N VAL A 711 12.96 -48.20 12.17
CA VAL A 711 13.86 -47.20 12.76
C VAL A 711 13.15 -45.83 12.96
N TYR A 712 12.10 -45.57 12.23
CA TYR A 712 11.33 -44.31 12.30
C TYR A 712 10.07 -44.40 13.17
N GLN A 713 9.75 -45.60 13.70
CA GLN A 713 8.53 -45.83 14.47
C GLN A 713 8.46 -44.95 15.69
N GLY A 714 7.34 -44.20 15.82
CA GLY A 714 7.04 -43.36 16.97
C GLY A 714 7.82 -42.04 17.03
N MET A 715 8.67 -41.73 16.04
CA MET A 715 9.41 -40.47 15.98
C MET A 715 8.42 -39.28 15.89
N SER A 716 8.65 -38.24 16.69
CA SER A 716 7.95 -36.96 16.56
C SER A 716 8.62 -36.11 15.48
N VAL A 717 7.92 -35.82 14.40
CA VAL A 717 8.47 -35.14 13.24
C VAL A 717 7.68 -33.84 12.97
N GLN A 718 8.36 -32.80 12.53
CA GLN A 718 7.68 -31.59 12.06
C GLN A 718 6.99 -31.91 10.74
N VAL A 719 5.77 -31.35 10.58
CA VAL A 719 4.95 -31.60 9.39
C VAL A 719 4.49 -30.28 8.81
N LYS A 720 4.68 -30.11 7.53
CA LYS A 720 4.20 -28.97 6.75
C LYS A 720 3.25 -29.45 5.67
N ARG A 721 2.25 -28.62 5.37
CA ARG A 721 1.24 -28.90 4.36
C ARG A 721 1.61 -28.21 3.05
N HIS A 722 1.40 -28.90 1.93
CA HIS A 722 1.41 -28.23 0.64
C HIS A 722 0.26 -27.23 0.54
N PRO A 723 0.49 -25.95 0.22
CA PRO A 723 -0.57 -24.92 0.30
C PRO A 723 -1.65 -25.05 -0.78
N ILE A 724 -1.34 -25.70 -1.90
CA ILE A 724 -2.25 -25.85 -3.05
C ILE A 724 -2.67 -27.31 -3.25
N ASP A 725 -1.75 -28.26 -3.05
CA ASP A 725 -2.03 -29.69 -3.27
C ASP A 725 -2.36 -30.38 -1.94
N PRO A 726 -3.63 -30.75 -1.69
CA PRO A 726 -4.04 -31.42 -0.47
C PRO A 726 -3.54 -32.86 -0.36
N ASN A 727 -3.01 -33.43 -1.45
CA ASN A 727 -2.52 -34.80 -1.49
C ASN A 727 -1.07 -34.95 -1.03
N VAL A 728 -0.38 -33.84 -0.72
CA VAL A 728 1.03 -33.82 -0.33
C VAL A 728 1.22 -33.08 0.98
N ILE A 729 1.92 -33.70 1.90
CA ILE A 729 2.52 -33.04 3.08
C ILE A 729 4.01 -33.32 3.09
N TYR A 730 4.76 -32.55 3.86
CA TYR A 730 6.20 -32.74 4.03
C TYR A 730 6.51 -33.02 5.48
N ALA A 731 7.27 -34.08 5.74
CA ALA A 731 7.74 -34.46 7.07
C ALA A 731 9.24 -34.23 7.18
N PHE A 732 9.70 -33.60 8.26
CA PHE A 732 11.12 -33.39 8.53
C PHE A 732 11.65 -34.51 9.37
N VAL A 733 12.51 -35.34 8.77
CA VAL A 733 13.08 -36.54 9.38
C VAL A 733 14.59 -36.53 9.23
N LYS A 734 15.34 -36.64 10.36
CA LYS A 734 16.79 -36.68 10.40
C LYS A 734 17.52 -35.62 9.54
N GLY A 735 16.99 -34.38 9.52
CA GLY A 735 17.63 -33.27 8.80
C GLY A 735 17.13 -33.03 7.37
N GLU A 736 16.24 -33.88 6.85
CA GLU A 736 15.73 -33.78 5.48
C GLU A 736 14.20 -33.71 5.44
N TRP A 737 13.64 -33.05 4.44
CA TRP A 737 12.22 -32.98 4.16
C TRP A 737 11.80 -34.07 3.18
N TYR A 738 10.88 -34.93 3.60
CA TYR A 738 10.32 -36.01 2.79
C TYR A 738 8.89 -35.67 2.37
N PRO A 739 8.58 -35.69 1.06
CA PRO A 739 7.19 -35.59 0.58
C PRO A 739 6.44 -36.86 0.98
N MET A 740 5.30 -36.68 1.62
CA MET A 740 4.39 -37.76 2.02
C MET A 740 3.12 -37.64 1.16
N LEU A 741 2.74 -38.73 0.51
CA LEU A 741 1.57 -38.78 -0.35
C LEU A 741 0.34 -39.29 0.40
N ARG A 742 -0.80 -38.70 0.12
CA ARG A 742 -2.08 -39.12 0.70
C ARG A 742 -2.42 -40.56 0.30
N VAL A 743 -2.78 -41.35 1.30
CA VAL A 743 -3.29 -42.69 1.09
C VAL A 743 -4.76 -42.61 0.74
N LYS A 744 -5.20 -43.28 -0.31
CA LYS A 744 -6.60 -43.42 -0.64
C LYS A 744 -7.31 -44.23 0.43
N THR A 745 -8.48 -43.80 0.86
CA THR A 745 -9.34 -44.52 1.81
C THR A 745 -10.46 -45.23 1.05
N ASP A 746 -11.14 -46.16 1.71
CA ASP A 746 -12.30 -46.85 1.11
C ASP A 746 -13.41 -45.88 0.60
N ALA A 747 -13.48 -44.70 1.21
CA ALA A 747 -14.38 -43.63 0.74
C ALA A 747 -13.92 -42.98 -0.59
N ASP A 748 -12.66 -43.14 -0.96
CA ASP A 748 -12.06 -42.57 -2.19
C ASP A 748 -12.01 -43.59 -3.35
N ILE A 749 -12.46 -44.83 -3.13
CA ILE A 749 -12.34 -45.93 -4.10
C ILE A 749 -13.10 -45.67 -5.42
N SER A 750 -14.10 -44.80 -5.38
CA SER A 750 -14.89 -44.46 -6.58
C SER A 750 -14.20 -43.48 -7.53
N SER A 751 -13.10 -42.80 -7.10
CA SER A 751 -12.33 -41.88 -7.96
C SER A 751 -10.88 -42.32 -8.12
N THR A 752 -10.47 -42.48 -9.39
CA THR A 752 -9.07 -42.79 -9.74
C THR A 752 -8.15 -41.58 -9.58
N GLU A 753 -8.69 -40.37 -9.46
CA GLU A 753 -7.98 -39.11 -9.44
C GLU A 753 -7.62 -38.63 -8.02
N PRO A 754 -6.55 -37.84 -7.86
CA PRO A 754 -6.26 -37.14 -6.61
C PRO A 754 -7.39 -36.19 -6.23
N ILE A 755 -7.58 -35.97 -4.94
CA ILE A 755 -8.59 -35.01 -4.45
C ILE A 755 -8.23 -33.60 -4.94
N SER A 756 -9.21 -32.90 -5.51
CA SER A 756 -9.05 -31.48 -5.86
C SER A 756 -9.01 -30.60 -4.60
N LEU A 757 -8.46 -29.40 -4.74
CA LEU A 757 -8.43 -28.44 -3.62
C LEU A 757 -9.84 -28.01 -3.20
N ALA A 758 -10.76 -27.87 -4.16
CA ALA A 758 -12.17 -27.59 -3.90
C ALA A 758 -12.84 -28.69 -3.09
N GLU A 759 -12.61 -29.95 -3.48
CA GLU A 759 -13.12 -31.13 -2.76
C GLU A 759 -12.54 -31.23 -1.34
N PHE A 760 -11.26 -30.87 -1.16
CA PHE A 760 -10.63 -30.82 0.16
C PHE A 760 -11.28 -29.77 1.08
N GLU A 761 -11.59 -28.58 0.56
CA GLU A 761 -12.27 -27.51 1.32
C GLU A 761 -13.70 -27.95 1.66
N GLU A 762 -14.43 -28.57 0.73
CA GLU A 762 -15.76 -29.14 0.96
C GLU A 762 -15.73 -30.20 2.08
N ASN A 763 -14.86 -31.20 1.98
CA ASN A 763 -14.70 -32.26 2.99
C ASN A 763 -14.39 -31.69 4.37
N ALA A 764 -13.61 -30.62 4.43
CA ALA A 764 -13.26 -29.98 5.70
C ALA A 764 -14.47 -29.29 6.38
N ILE A 765 -15.38 -28.71 5.60
CA ILE A 765 -16.62 -28.13 6.13
C ILE A 765 -17.58 -29.21 6.57
N LEU A 766 -17.82 -30.23 5.73
CA LEU A 766 -18.69 -31.35 6.09
C LEU A 766 -18.22 -32.05 7.35
N HIS A 767 -16.91 -32.26 7.50
CA HIS A 767 -16.33 -32.84 8.72
C HIS A 767 -16.52 -31.93 9.95
N SER A 768 -16.39 -30.62 9.80
CA SER A 768 -16.66 -29.69 10.92
C SER A 768 -18.11 -29.78 11.37
N ARG A 769 -19.08 -29.88 10.45
CA ARG A 769 -20.51 -30.08 10.78
C ARG A 769 -20.76 -31.38 11.52
N VAL A 770 -20.09 -32.47 11.09
CA VAL A 770 -20.19 -33.77 11.80
C VAL A 770 -19.64 -33.66 13.23
N LEU A 771 -18.52 -32.98 13.44
CA LEU A 771 -17.97 -32.77 14.77
C LEU A 771 -18.88 -31.90 15.66
N GLU A 772 -19.49 -30.87 15.10
CA GLU A 772 -20.48 -30.04 15.80
C GLU A 772 -21.69 -30.88 16.23
N SER A 773 -22.25 -31.65 15.32
CA SER A 773 -23.36 -32.57 15.62
C SER A 773 -22.99 -33.61 16.67
N GLN A 774 -21.78 -34.19 16.64
CA GLN A 774 -21.29 -35.10 17.66
C GLN A 774 -21.13 -34.40 19.00
N HIS A 775 -20.66 -33.15 19.04
CA HIS A 775 -20.57 -32.37 20.26
C HIS A 775 -21.94 -32.09 20.86
N GLU A 776 -22.92 -31.70 20.07
CA GLU A 776 -24.30 -31.51 20.49
C GLU A 776 -24.91 -32.80 21.04
N ALA A 777 -24.68 -33.95 20.39
CA ALA A 777 -25.12 -35.26 20.88
C ALA A 777 -24.45 -35.60 22.21
N ASN A 778 -23.15 -35.36 22.38
CA ASN A 778 -22.44 -35.59 23.63
C ASN A 778 -22.95 -34.69 24.77
N MET A 779 -23.26 -33.41 24.47
CA MET A 779 -23.88 -32.51 25.44
C MET A 779 -25.27 -33.00 25.87
N ALA A 780 -26.07 -33.47 24.92
CA ALA A 780 -27.38 -34.07 25.20
C ALA A 780 -27.24 -35.32 26.11
N VAL A 781 -26.27 -36.21 25.80
CA VAL A 781 -26.00 -37.39 26.66
C VAL A 781 -25.55 -36.97 28.07
N SER A 782 -24.69 -35.95 28.20
CA SER A 782 -24.28 -35.42 29.49
C SER A 782 -25.48 -34.90 30.29
N GLY A 783 -26.39 -34.17 29.67
CA GLY A 783 -27.62 -33.73 30.32
C GLY A 783 -28.55 -34.87 30.76
N ILE A 784 -28.58 -35.95 29.98
CA ILE A 784 -29.33 -37.18 30.36
C ILE A 784 -28.69 -37.82 31.62
N VAL A 785 -27.36 -37.98 31.64
CA VAL A 785 -26.60 -38.55 32.74
C VAL A 785 -26.80 -37.71 34.03
N GLU A 786 -26.63 -36.39 33.93
CA GLU A 786 -26.88 -35.48 35.06
C GLU A 786 -28.30 -35.60 35.60
N SER A 787 -29.30 -35.69 34.71
CA SER A 787 -30.69 -35.87 35.15
C SER A 787 -30.93 -37.22 35.83
N MET A 788 -30.23 -38.26 35.43
CA MET A 788 -30.27 -39.59 36.07
C MET A 788 -29.58 -39.58 37.45
N ASP A 789 -28.43 -38.92 37.54
CA ASP A 789 -27.71 -38.79 38.81
C ASP A 789 -28.50 -37.95 39.84
N GLN A 790 -29.18 -36.88 39.41
CA GLN A 790 -30.08 -36.11 40.27
C GLN A 790 -31.22 -36.96 40.80
N LYS A 791 -31.89 -37.71 39.94
CA LYS A 791 -32.97 -38.63 40.36
C LYS A 791 -32.48 -39.72 41.28
N TRP A 792 -31.26 -40.19 41.12
CA TRP A 792 -30.64 -41.14 42.03
C TRP A 792 -30.35 -40.52 43.39
N THR A 793 -29.78 -39.31 43.42
CA THR A 793 -29.51 -38.55 44.64
C THR A 793 -30.79 -38.23 45.42
N GLU A 794 -31.84 -37.83 44.71
CA GLU A 794 -33.17 -37.63 45.33
C GLU A 794 -33.75 -38.91 45.93
N ARG A 795 -33.64 -40.06 45.24
CA ARG A 795 -34.07 -41.35 45.78
C ARG A 795 -33.26 -41.77 46.98
N VAL A 796 -31.93 -41.53 46.99
CA VAL A 796 -31.07 -41.82 48.13
C VAL A 796 -31.41 -40.88 49.29
N ALA A 797 -31.72 -39.66 49.12
CA ALA A 797 -32.14 -38.71 50.12
C ALA A 797 -33.50 -39.10 50.74
N VAL A 798 -34.47 -39.51 49.89
CA VAL A 798 -35.76 -40.00 50.37
C VAL A 798 -35.59 -41.27 51.16
N ASN A 799 -34.81 -42.26 50.74
CA ASN A 799 -34.54 -43.48 51.45
C ASN A 799 -33.74 -43.27 52.78
N GLN A 800 -32.97 -42.23 52.90
CA GLN A 800 -32.29 -41.83 54.13
C GLN A 800 -33.23 -41.12 55.10
N CYS A 801 -34.25 -40.39 54.61
CA CYS A 801 -35.28 -39.81 55.44
C CYS A 801 -36.24 -40.87 56.03
N GLU A 802 -36.52 -41.93 55.26
CA GLU A 802 -37.39 -43.02 55.72
C GLU A 802 -36.69 -43.96 56.73
N LYS A 803 -35.37 -43.89 56.95
CA LYS A 803 -34.58 -44.69 57.89
C LYS A 803 -34.23 -43.99 59.19
N LYS A 804 -34.71 -42.82 59.50
CA LYS A 804 -34.58 -42.18 60.78
C LYS A 804 -35.83 -42.45 61.61
N ASP A 805 -35.84 -43.57 62.33
CA ASP A 805 -36.68 -43.76 63.45
C ASP A 805 -36.19 -42.86 64.66
N PRO A 806 -37.10 -42.33 65.44
CA PRO A 806 -36.77 -41.41 66.53
C PRO A 806 -36.39 -42.17 67.78
N GLU A 807 -35.18 -41.92 68.30
CA GLU A 807 -34.87 -41.92 69.69
C GLU A 807 -33.38 -41.67 69.97
N SER A 808 -33.12 -40.68 70.58
CA SER A 808 -32.53 -40.33 71.85
C SER A 808 -31.58 -39.16 71.77
N ASP A 809 -32.02 -38.15 72.52
CA ASP A 809 -31.20 -37.08 73.06
C ASP A 809 -30.00 -37.66 73.79
N GLU A 810 -28.84 -37.12 73.64
CA GLU A 810 -27.93 -36.78 74.72
C GLU A 810 -26.77 -35.85 74.15
N GLU A 811 -26.64 -34.81 74.95
CA GLU A 811 -25.62 -33.77 74.85
C GLU A 811 -24.21 -34.36 74.95
N THR A 812 -23.27 -33.73 74.29
CA THR A 812 -22.03 -33.22 74.91
C THR A 812 -21.16 -32.39 74.01
N GLU A 813 -20.76 -31.35 74.62
CA GLU A 813 -19.87 -30.23 74.24
C GLU A 813 -18.53 -30.58 73.57
N ASP A 814 -18.12 -29.55 72.94
CA ASP A 814 -16.74 -29.01 72.74
C ASP A 814 -15.58 -29.91 72.31
N LYS A 815 -15.00 -29.57 71.23
CA LYS A 815 -13.60 -29.07 71.20
C LYS A 815 -13.19 -28.58 69.85
N GLN A 816 -12.75 -27.33 69.85
CA GLN A 816 -11.89 -26.72 68.88
C GLN A 816 -10.63 -27.53 68.59
N HIS A 817 -10.18 -27.64 67.39
CA HIS A 817 -8.79 -27.43 66.93
C HIS A 817 -8.70 -27.39 65.46
N SER A 818 -8.41 -26.22 64.97
CA SER A 818 -7.33 -25.71 64.18
C SER A 818 -6.59 -26.64 63.13
N ASN A 819 -6.46 -26.13 62.05
CA ASN A 819 -5.33 -26.17 61.00
C ASN A 819 -5.19 -27.41 60.16
N ASP A 820 -5.12 -27.22 58.94
CA ASP A 820 -4.08 -26.91 57.99
C ASP A 820 -4.42 -27.39 56.59
N GLY A 821 -4.38 -26.49 55.67
CA GLY A 821 -3.65 -26.55 54.43
C GLY A 821 -3.75 -27.82 53.54
N ALA A 822 -4.67 -27.83 52.63
CA ALA A 822 -4.47 -28.62 51.44
C ALA A 822 -4.50 -27.70 50.22
N GLU A 823 -3.31 -27.43 49.72
CA GLU A 823 -3.07 -26.77 48.47
C GLU A 823 -3.83 -27.45 47.31
N SER A 824 -4.73 -26.73 46.69
CA SER A 824 -5.28 -27.12 45.40
C SER A 824 -4.21 -26.94 44.32
N LYS A 825 -3.63 -28.04 43.89
CA LYS A 825 -2.79 -28.06 42.70
C LYS A 825 -3.66 -27.69 41.49
N SER A 826 -3.53 -26.45 41.02
CA SER A 826 -4.01 -26.03 39.71
C SER A 826 -3.24 -26.82 38.66
N PHE A 827 -3.98 -27.53 37.81
CA PHE A 827 -3.43 -28.09 36.57
C PHE A 827 -2.97 -26.93 35.68
N GLY A 828 -1.65 -26.86 35.42
CA GLY A 828 -1.05 -25.96 34.50
C GLY A 828 -1.56 -26.24 33.09
N GLY A 829 -1.94 -25.18 32.39
CA GLY A 829 -2.22 -25.20 30.96
C GLY A 829 -1.01 -25.64 30.17
N PRO A 830 -1.19 -26.02 28.89
CA PRO A 830 -0.11 -26.50 28.03
C PRO A 830 0.97 -25.43 27.86
N GLY A 831 2.21 -25.82 28.22
CA GLY A 831 3.37 -24.95 28.15
C GLY A 831 3.54 -24.30 26.77
N GLU A 832 3.83 -23.04 26.79
CA GLU A 832 4.32 -22.28 25.64
C GLU A 832 5.59 -22.99 25.10
N GLY A 833 5.61 -23.28 23.82
CA GLY A 833 6.78 -23.80 23.15
C GLY A 833 7.95 -22.80 23.25
N PRO A 834 9.20 -23.24 23.03
CA PRO A 834 10.38 -22.41 23.24
C PRO A 834 10.27 -21.09 22.48
N SER A 835 10.61 -20.00 23.17
CA SER A 835 10.56 -18.65 22.62
C SER A 835 11.41 -18.52 21.37
N LEU A 836 11.10 -17.55 20.52
CA LEU A 836 11.88 -17.22 19.32
C LEU A 836 13.38 -17.03 19.63
N ALA A 837 13.68 -16.52 20.84
CA ALA A 837 15.04 -16.34 21.33
C ALA A 837 15.75 -17.69 21.58
N ASP A 838 15.03 -18.69 22.07
CA ASP A 838 15.60 -20.04 22.32
C ASP A 838 15.77 -20.82 21.01
N GLN A 839 14.87 -20.63 20.06
CA GLN A 839 15.03 -21.18 18.69
C GLN A 839 16.21 -20.53 17.95
N MET A 840 16.42 -19.24 18.11
CA MET A 840 17.60 -18.55 17.55
C MET A 840 18.93 -18.94 18.26
N ARG A 841 18.88 -19.28 19.56
CA ARG A 841 20.05 -19.82 20.25
C ARG A 841 20.44 -21.20 19.73
N LEU A 842 19.47 -22.07 19.46
CA LEU A 842 19.67 -23.39 18.87
C LEU A 842 20.22 -23.30 17.44
N LEU A 843 19.80 -22.32 16.64
CA LEU A 843 20.33 -22.05 15.30
C LEU A 843 21.77 -21.47 15.32
N LYS A 844 22.12 -20.71 16.36
CA LYS A 844 23.47 -20.16 16.53
C LYS A 844 24.47 -21.17 17.10
N SER A 845 24.03 -22.21 17.81
CA SER A 845 24.89 -23.27 18.36
C SER A 845 25.13 -24.44 17.41
N GLY A 846 24.31 -24.61 16.37
CA GLY A 846 24.50 -25.61 15.32
C GLY A 846 25.20 -25.01 14.10
N GLY A 847 26.53 -25.14 14.06
CA GLY A 847 27.31 -24.72 12.91
C GLY A 847 26.89 -25.49 11.65
N TYR A 848 26.08 -24.89 10.80
CA TYR A 848 25.78 -25.41 9.48
C TYR A 848 26.90 -24.99 8.51
N HIS A 849 27.84 -25.86 8.27
CA HIS A 849 28.66 -25.79 7.09
C HIS A 849 27.85 -26.28 5.88
N ALA A 850 27.41 -25.35 5.04
CA ALA A 850 26.88 -25.70 3.73
C ALA A 850 28.02 -26.25 2.86
N LYS A 851 28.05 -27.54 2.65
CA LYS A 851 28.89 -28.14 1.60
C LYS A 851 28.29 -27.70 0.25
N ARG A 852 29.12 -27.00 -0.54
CA ARG A 852 28.88 -26.81 -1.97
C ARG A 852 28.93 -28.19 -2.63
N TYR A 853 27.89 -28.55 -3.35
CA TYR A 853 27.93 -29.56 -4.38
C TYR A 853 28.01 -28.85 -5.73
N GLU A 854 29.03 -29.23 -6.48
CA GLU A 854 29.26 -28.85 -7.87
C GLU A 854 28.13 -29.29 -8.79
#